data_5e84e7f0d3b2b165930feb152b40502e
#
_entry.id   5e84e7f0d3b2b165930feb152b40502e
#
_cell.length_a   1.000
_cell.length_b   1.000
_cell.length_c   1.000
_cell.angle_alpha   90.00
_cell.angle_beta   90.00
_cell.angle_gamma   90.00
#
_symmetry.space_group_name_H-M   'P 1'
#
loop_
_entity.id
_entity.type
_entity.pdbx_description
1 polymer ?
#
loop_
_entity_poly.entity_id
_entity_poly.type
_entity_poly.pdbx_seq_one_letter_code
_entity_poly.pdbx_strand_id
1 'polypeptide(L)'
;MSFTPFARYRNFTLANLKALLEVYPDMARSIPWDEAKDFAEANLKGYKRTAYQQACQLGLEDRTKDSFRIHNYLYTFDDENLTKYLVFWFKTYFAPNPHVKSSDEAFLLYCRLCEDILQSESHSVNFEDFVEKNIGEKSYDILLNAIKAYAAPVKYRKVGNYDNLYISESDINAIEDELSFIKANFPIGDPKSEHDFFERFSYANFCKFYGKNENTEVKDGKEIRLADTSRVELHFEQSKECARQLVDCVYRIDNFERFSKVLKNNDKNVKIITDDLGGNYLRYMFAKSTSDLYENTSGGKTRVFLDKDYEINVDGMTEKCRLSTEWVSSELGDGTASANYLQALMKTINTYYSDVLKIYEEFGRWYLEYLKQDFKLSDLPERFKSRFAQRYIQSLLAKPFVILTGNSGTGKTRISKQFAEYLEVDFGNDEKNWLLIPVGADWTDNTKILGFYNPLAIDGKGEYEKTAILKLIERANLPENKSVPFFIILDEMNLSHVERYFADFLSHMETPDLIFVLDGYPGVLRYPENLFVVGTVNIDETTYMFSPKVLDRANVIEFKPEENSVLDLFVNPADNENINPASDGTAEAFEKMAALIRAGKSNLDVDMLVEIQSVFKRIYEIVEKSGYEFAYRTVREIRQYLSAAYELTEDKETFDLYSIIDEQLIQKILPKIHGNNKEIGGLLEELGALCVEYNLPLSREKIEKMKGKLAQIQYASFI
;
A
#
# COMPACT_ATOMS: atom_id res chain seq x y z
N MET A 1 -11.47 11.05 48.73
CA MET A 1 -11.51 11.36 47.29
C MET A 1 -12.57 12.39 47.04
N SER A 2 -12.27 13.48 46.34
CA SER A 2 -13.29 14.45 45.91
C SER A 2 -12.76 15.16 44.65
N PHE A 3 -13.20 14.73 43.48
CA PHE A 3 -12.83 15.33 42.20
C PHE A 3 -13.99 15.26 41.21
N THR A 4 -13.96 16.12 40.22
CA THR A 4 -14.96 16.16 39.14
C THR A 4 -14.41 15.40 37.93
N PRO A 5 -14.92 14.21 37.56
CA PRO A 5 -14.37 13.41 36.49
C PRO A 5 -14.53 14.07 35.11
N PHE A 6 -15.57 14.91 34.92
CA PHE A 6 -15.87 15.60 33.68
C PHE A 6 -16.11 17.08 33.86
N ALA A 7 -16.09 17.84 32.75
CA ALA A 7 -16.54 19.23 32.76
C ALA A 7 -18.03 19.35 33.14
N ARG A 8 -18.34 20.28 34.03
CA ARG A 8 -19.65 20.38 34.73
C ARG A 8 -20.83 20.85 33.86
N TYR A 9 -20.61 21.39 32.69
CA TYR A 9 -21.64 22.24 32.07
C TYR A 9 -22.17 21.75 30.72
N ARG A 10 -21.64 20.62 30.17
CA ARG A 10 -22.08 20.06 28.89
C ARG A 10 -22.02 18.53 28.89
N ASN A 11 -23.09 17.91 28.41
CA ASN A 11 -23.11 16.48 28.14
C ASN A 11 -22.18 16.13 26.95
N PHE A 12 -21.55 14.96 27.02
CA PHE A 12 -20.76 14.39 25.96
C PHE A 12 -21.70 13.70 24.98
N THR A 13 -22.23 14.46 24.02
CA THR A 13 -23.15 13.97 23.00
C THR A 13 -22.53 14.11 21.60
N LEU A 14 -23.03 13.33 20.65
CA LEU A 14 -22.64 13.46 19.24
C LEU A 14 -22.79 14.90 18.73
N ALA A 15 -23.91 15.56 19.06
CA ALA A 15 -24.14 16.95 18.65
C ALA A 15 -23.09 17.93 19.22
N ASN A 16 -22.67 17.73 20.49
CA ASN A 16 -21.63 18.56 21.08
C ASN A 16 -20.22 18.24 20.51
N LEU A 17 -19.93 16.99 20.18
CA LEU A 17 -18.70 16.62 19.50
C LEU A 17 -18.65 17.25 18.11
N LYS A 18 -19.71 17.13 17.32
CA LYS A 18 -19.79 17.78 15.99
C LYS A 18 -19.63 19.30 16.09
N ALA A 19 -20.28 19.94 17.04
CA ALA A 19 -20.13 21.37 17.27
C ALA A 19 -18.69 21.79 17.62
N LEU A 20 -17.93 20.93 18.33
CA LEU A 20 -16.51 21.17 18.60
C LEU A 20 -15.68 21.04 17.32
N LEU A 21 -15.95 20.02 16.49
CA LEU A 21 -15.25 19.82 15.21
C LEU A 21 -15.58 20.94 14.21
N GLU A 22 -16.80 21.48 14.20
CA GLU A 22 -17.18 22.61 13.38
C GLU A 22 -16.51 23.93 13.82
N VAL A 23 -16.28 24.09 15.13
CA VAL A 23 -15.61 25.29 15.67
C VAL A 23 -14.14 25.36 15.27
N TYR A 24 -13.51 24.21 15.14
CA TYR A 24 -12.09 24.09 14.82
C TYR A 24 -11.89 23.45 13.43
N PRO A 25 -12.45 24.02 12.34
CA PRO A 25 -12.51 23.37 11.03
C PRO A 25 -11.14 23.19 10.38
N ASP A 26 -10.15 23.93 10.81
CA ASP A 26 -8.80 23.94 10.24
C ASP A 26 -7.73 23.62 11.30
N MET A 27 -7.97 22.57 12.06
CA MET A 27 -7.01 22.05 13.05
C MET A 27 -5.86 21.24 12.41
N ALA A 28 -5.63 21.50 11.16
CA ALA A 28 -4.50 21.01 10.39
C ALA A 28 -3.15 21.39 11.02
N ARG A 29 -3.09 22.45 11.71
CA ARG A 29 -1.91 22.96 12.39
C ARG A 29 -2.23 23.16 13.88
N SER A 30 -1.25 22.89 14.69
CA SER A 30 -1.28 23.30 16.08
C SER A 30 -1.44 24.80 16.15
N ILE A 31 -2.44 25.30 16.83
CA ILE A 31 -2.64 26.72 17.07
C ILE A 31 -2.27 27.09 18.50
N PRO A 32 -1.82 28.34 18.76
CA PRO A 32 -1.57 28.79 20.12
C PRO A 32 -2.82 28.64 20.98
N TRP A 33 -2.62 28.26 22.24
CA TRP A 33 -3.69 28.03 23.21
C TRP A 33 -4.68 29.18 23.32
N ASP A 34 -4.17 30.42 23.43
CA ASP A 34 -5.02 31.61 23.56
C ASP A 34 -5.84 31.84 22.28
N GLU A 35 -5.30 31.55 21.12
CA GLU A 35 -6.00 31.62 19.84
C GLU A 35 -7.12 30.58 19.75
N ALA A 36 -6.89 29.33 20.16
CA ALA A 36 -7.91 28.28 20.22
C ALA A 36 -9.06 28.67 21.15
N LYS A 37 -8.71 29.25 22.29
CA LYS A 37 -9.69 29.72 23.26
C LYS A 37 -10.55 30.87 22.72
N ASP A 38 -9.90 31.87 22.10
CA ASP A 38 -10.59 33.00 21.51
C ASP A 38 -11.49 32.57 20.35
N PHE A 39 -11.02 31.58 19.55
CA PHE A 39 -11.80 31.00 18.46
C PHE A 39 -13.07 30.27 18.99
N ALA A 40 -12.92 29.46 20.04
CA ALA A 40 -14.05 28.83 20.69
C ALA A 40 -15.02 29.86 21.31
N GLU A 41 -14.49 30.94 21.88
CA GLU A 41 -15.29 32.04 22.43
C GLU A 41 -16.08 32.81 21.37
N ALA A 42 -15.52 32.95 20.18
CA ALA A 42 -16.18 33.64 19.06
C ALA A 42 -17.29 32.80 18.41
N ASN A 43 -17.10 31.49 18.27
CA ASN A 43 -17.93 30.62 17.42
C ASN A 43 -18.96 29.78 18.19
N LEU A 44 -18.78 29.54 19.50
CA LEU A 44 -19.73 28.78 20.31
C LEU A 44 -20.70 29.69 21.05
N LYS A 45 -21.98 29.63 20.71
CA LYS A 45 -23.03 30.32 21.43
C LYS A 45 -23.23 29.71 22.81
N GLY A 46 -23.09 30.51 23.87
CA GLY A 46 -23.25 30.08 25.27
C GLY A 46 -21.97 29.45 25.83
N TYR A 47 -21.86 29.37 27.16
CA TYR A 47 -20.77 28.80 28.01
C TYR A 47 -19.40 28.61 27.33
N LYS A 48 -18.79 29.69 26.94
CA LYS A 48 -17.55 29.78 26.15
C LYS A 48 -16.35 29.06 26.81
N ARG A 49 -16.24 29.13 28.16
CA ARG A 49 -15.18 28.48 28.94
C ARG A 49 -15.26 26.95 28.96
N THR A 50 -16.41 26.37 28.67
CA THR A 50 -16.63 24.94 28.84
C THR A 50 -16.44 24.13 27.57
N ALA A 51 -16.40 24.76 26.42
CA ALA A 51 -16.22 24.06 25.15
C ALA A 51 -14.81 23.46 25.04
N TYR A 52 -13.79 24.23 25.33
CA TYR A 52 -12.42 23.70 25.32
C TYR A 52 -12.18 22.71 26.46
N GLN A 53 -12.78 22.93 27.66
CA GLN A 53 -12.70 21.95 28.74
C GLN A 53 -13.34 20.62 28.35
N GLN A 54 -14.38 20.66 27.54
CA GLN A 54 -14.98 19.45 26.97
C GLN A 54 -14.07 18.80 25.94
N ALA A 55 -13.42 19.59 25.08
CA ALA A 55 -12.43 19.09 24.13
C ALA A 55 -11.26 18.39 24.86
N CYS A 56 -10.73 19.02 25.93
CA CYS A 56 -9.71 18.41 26.78
C CYS A 56 -10.16 17.06 27.35
N GLN A 57 -11.38 17.01 27.91
CA GLN A 57 -11.92 15.79 28.52
C GLN A 57 -12.21 14.68 27.50
N LEU A 58 -12.50 15.05 26.26
CA LEU A 58 -12.65 14.12 25.15
C LEU A 58 -11.31 13.62 24.59
N GLY A 59 -10.17 14.07 25.15
CA GLY A 59 -8.86 13.72 24.63
C GLY A 59 -8.57 14.33 23.25
N LEU A 60 -9.24 15.43 22.91
CA LEU A 60 -9.06 16.10 21.61
C LEU A 60 -7.93 17.13 21.63
N GLU A 61 -7.39 17.45 22.81
CA GLU A 61 -6.39 18.50 23.00
C GLU A 61 -5.04 17.94 23.39
N ASP A 62 -4.00 18.35 22.66
CA ASP A 62 -2.61 18.20 23.08
C ASP A 62 -2.02 19.58 23.42
N ARG A 63 -1.61 19.77 24.67
CA ARG A 63 -0.97 21.02 25.17
C ARG A 63 0.54 20.97 25.17
N THR A 64 1.14 20.03 24.50
CA THR A 64 2.58 20.05 24.39
C THR A 64 3.04 21.37 23.75
N LYS A 65 3.86 22.15 24.44
CA LYS A 65 4.40 23.42 23.96
C LYS A 65 3.39 24.58 23.79
N ASP A 66 2.38 24.67 24.64
CA ASP A 66 1.34 25.71 24.59
C ASP A 66 0.53 25.75 23.29
N SER A 67 0.42 24.63 22.62
CA SER A 67 -0.33 24.50 21.39
C SER A 67 -1.58 23.62 21.57
N PHE A 68 -2.57 23.82 20.71
CA PHE A 68 -3.83 23.08 20.69
C PHE A 68 -3.99 22.37 19.36
N ARG A 69 -4.31 21.07 19.39
CA ARG A 69 -4.64 20.28 18.18
C ARG A 69 -5.71 19.25 18.47
N ILE A 70 -6.44 18.83 17.45
CA ILE A 70 -7.46 17.77 17.48
C ILE A 70 -7.01 16.62 16.60
N HIS A 71 -7.38 15.39 16.96
CA HIS A 71 -7.16 14.22 16.13
C HIS A 71 -7.87 14.34 14.78
N ASN A 72 -7.10 14.28 13.70
CA ASN A 72 -7.56 14.52 12.33
C ASN A 72 -8.62 13.56 11.85
N TYR A 73 -8.48 12.28 12.20
CA TYR A 73 -9.39 11.23 11.77
C TYR A 73 -10.85 11.50 12.18
N LEU A 74 -11.09 12.30 13.20
CA LEU A 74 -12.44 12.65 13.63
C LEU A 74 -13.19 13.51 12.59
N TYR A 75 -12.46 14.27 11.78
CA TYR A 75 -13.06 15.06 10.70
C TYR A 75 -13.48 14.23 9.49
N THR A 76 -12.96 13.02 9.37
CA THR A 76 -13.30 12.07 8.30
C THR A 76 -14.44 11.12 8.71
N PHE A 77 -14.83 11.13 9.99
CA PHE A 77 -15.84 10.24 10.53
C PHE A 77 -17.25 10.72 10.24
N ASP A 78 -18.12 9.80 9.84
CA ASP A 78 -19.56 10.00 9.83
C ASP A 78 -20.17 9.91 11.25
N ASP A 79 -21.46 10.13 11.36
CA ASP A 79 -22.17 10.15 12.65
C ASP A 79 -22.08 8.80 13.40
N GLU A 80 -22.02 7.67 12.68
CA GLU A 80 -21.84 6.35 13.27
C GLU A 80 -20.44 6.19 13.88
N ASN A 81 -19.40 6.54 13.14
CA ASN A 81 -18.03 6.44 13.61
C ASN A 81 -17.70 7.47 14.70
N LEU A 82 -18.27 8.68 14.65
CA LEU A 82 -18.19 9.63 15.77
C LEU A 82 -18.89 9.11 17.04
N THR A 83 -19.99 8.39 16.89
CA THR A 83 -20.65 7.72 18.02
C THR A 83 -19.78 6.58 18.57
N LYS A 84 -19.16 5.78 17.70
CA LYS A 84 -18.18 4.76 18.09
C LYS A 84 -16.99 5.39 18.84
N TYR A 85 -16.52 6.55 18.39
CA TYR A 85 -15.48 7.29 19.12
C TYR A 85 -15.90 7.63 20.56
N LEU A 86 -17.12 8.10 20.77
CA LEU A 86 -17.61 8.42 22.12
C LEU A 86 -17.71 7.17 23.00
N VAL A 87 -18.06 6.01 22.44
CA VAL A 87 -18.05 4.72 23.16
C VAL A 87 -16.62 4.31 23.53
N PHE A 88 -15.71 4.34 22.57
CA PHE A 88 -14.28 4.05 22.78
C PHE A 88 -13.68 4.98 23.83
N TRP A 89 -13.91 6.29 23.68
CA TRP A 89 -13.48 7.30 24.63
C TRP A 89 -13.97 6.97 26.04
N PHE A 90 -15.27 6.73 26.23
CA PHE A 90 -15.83 6.50 27.55
C PHE A 90 -15.30 5.22 28.21
N LYS A 91 -15.21 4.13 27.44
CA LYS A 91 -14.75 2.83 27.96
C LYS A 91 -13.28 2.78 28.32
N THR A 92 -12.46 3.60 27.67
CA THR A 92 -11.02 3.68 27.94
C THR A 92 -10.62 4.91 28.78
N TYR A 93 -11.58 5.76 29.13
CA TYR A 93 -11.35 6.96 29.92
C TYR A 93 -10.88 6.63 31.34
N PHE A 94 -9.92 7.40 31.85
CA PHE A 94 -9.49 7.31 33.23
C PHE A 94 -9.66 8.64 33.97
N ALA A 95 -9.87 8.57 35.29
CA ALA A 95 -10.03 9.72 36.14
C ALA A 95 -9.38 9.46 37.52
N PRO A 96 -8.75 10.46 38.15
CA PRO A 96 -8.45 11.77 37.58
C PRO A 96 -7.41 11.71 36.46
N ASN A 97 -7.54 12.55 35.46
CA ASN A 97 -6.61 12.70 34.34
C ASN A 97 -5.95 14.10 34.39
N PRO A 98 -5.04 14.47 33.46
CA PRO A 98 -4.29 15.74 33.51
C PRO A 98 -5.17 16.98 33.58
N HIS A 99 -6.41 16.90 33.06
CA HIS A 99 -7.36 18.00 33.03
C HIS A 99 -8.27 18.03 34.27
N VAL A 100 -8.04 17.13 35.22
CA VAL A 100 -8.81 17.02 36.47
C VAL A 100 -7.89 17.28 37.65
N LYS A 101 -8.18 18.33 38.41
CA LYS A 101 -7.42 18.66 39.64
C LYS A 101 -7.73 17.65 40.76
N SER A 102 -6.82 16.70 40.97
CA SER A 102 -6.86 15.78 42.11
C SER A 102 -5.47 15.26 42.42
N SER A 103 -5.25 14.84 43.67
CA SER A 103 -4.09 14.11 44.13
C SER A 103 -4.36 12.61 44.24
N ASP A 104 -5.59 12.16 43.91
CA ASP A 104 -5.99 10.77 44.05
C ASP A 104 -5.37 9.92 42.91
N GLU A 105 -5.27 8.62 43.15
CA GLU A 105 -4.79 7.65 42.15
C GLU A 105 -5.80 7.51 41.02
N ALA A 106 -5.29 7.51 39.78
CA ALA A 106 -6.14 7.40 38.60
C ALA A 106 -6.62 5.95 38.38
N PHE A 107 -7.84 5.81 37.90
CA PHE A 107 -8.47 4.54 37.58
C PHE A 107 -9.30 4.62 36.29
N LEU A 108 -9.43 3.50 35.57
CA LEU A 108 -10.33 3.38 34.43
C LEU A 108 -11.79 3.43 34.93
N LEU A 109 -12.49 4.49 34.53
CA LEU A 109 -13.80 4.80 35.09
C LEU A 109 -14.87 3.74 34.77
N TYR A 110 -14.91 3.30 33.50
CA TYR A 110 -15.83 2.23 33.09
C TYR A 110 -15.48 0.88 33.74
N CYS A 111 -14.20 0.53 33.80
CA CYS A 111 -13.80 -0.72 34.46
C CYS A 111 -14.16 -0.75 35.91
N ARG A 112 -13.94 0.35 36.65
CA ARG A 112 -14.29 0.45 38.05
C ARG A 112 -15.80 0.33 38.28
N LEU A 113 -16.60 0.94 37.40
CA LEU A 113 -18.07 0.82 37.45
C LEU A 113 -18.52 -0.64 37.27
N CYS A 114 -18.01 -1.30 36.25
CA CYS A 114 -18.36 -2.71 35.98
C CYS A 114 -17.92 -3.63 37.13
N GLU A 115 -16.72 -3.43 37.68
CA GLU A 115 -16.21 -4.21 38.81
C GLU A 115 -17.11 -4.05 40.06
N ASP A 116 -17.51 -2.83 40.39
CA ASP A 116 -18.40 -2.59 41.52
C ASP A 116 -19.79 -3.25 41.34
N ILE A 117 -20.28 -3.28 40.07
CA ILE A 117 -21.53 -3.97 39.75
C ILE A 117 -21.35 -5.49 39.84
N LEU A 118 -20.29 -6.06 39.33
CA LEU A 118 -20.04 -7.50 39.32
C LEU A 118 -19.76 -8.05 40.74
N GLN A 119 -19.15 -7.24 41.62
CA GLN A 119 -18.90 -7.61 43.01
C GLN A 119 -20.16 -7.57 43.88
N SER A 120 -21.23 -6.93 43.42
CA SER A 120 -22.49 -6.88 44.20
C SER A 120 -23.30 -8.15 43.97
N GLU A 121 -23.90 -8.69 45.03
CA GLU A 121 -24.72 -9.92 44.96
C GLU A 121 -25.91 -9.81 43.98
N SER A 122 -26.38 -8.59 43.73
CA SER A 122 -27.53 -8.30 42.84
C SER A 122 -27.10 -7.87 41.44
N HIS A 123 -25.80 -7.92 41.12
CA HIS A 123 -25.22 -7.35 39.89
C HIS A 123 -25.75 -5.98 39.54
N SER A 124 -25.92 -5.15 40.60
CA SER A 124 -26.40 -3.78 40.46
C SER A 124 -25.81 -2.87 41.53
N VAL A 125 -25.64 -1.60 41.19
CA VAL A 125 -25.09 -0.58 42.05
C VAL A 125 -25.99 0.68 42.00
N ASN A 126 -26.21 1.33 43.15
CA ASN A 126 -26.80 2.64 43.18
C ASN A 126 -25.79 3.65 42.63
N PHE A 127 -26.21 4.52 41.72
CA PHE A 127 -25.31 5.49 41.09
C PHE A 127 -24.74 6.50 42.08
N GLU A 128 -25.56 6.96 43.07
CA GLU A 128 -25.10 7.91 44.09
C GLU A 128 -24.03 7.26 44.97
N ASP A 129 -24.23 5.99 45.38
CA ASP A 129 -23.27 5.24 46.17
C ASP A 129 -21.95 5.01 45.42
N PHE A 130 -22.04 4.71 44.13
CA PHE A 130 -20.84 4.58 43.25
C PHE A 130 -20.03 5.88 43.19
N VAL A 131 -20.73 7.01 43.01
CA VAL A 131 -20.13 8.34 42.97
C VAL A 131 -19.50 8.72 44.30
N GLU A 132 -20.21 8.50 45.41
CA GLU A 132 -19.71 8.81 46.75
C GLU A 132 -18.47 7.97 47.09
N LYS A 133 -18.47 6.70 46.76
CA LYS A 133 -17.36 5.76 47.02
C LYS A 133 -16.11 6.10 46.21
N ASN A 134 -16.25 6.34 44.91
CA ASN A 134 -15.11 6.40 43.96
C ASN A 134 -14.69 7.84 43.64
N ILE A 135 -15.56 8.83 43.73
CA ILE A 135 -15.35 10.21 43.28
C ILE A 135 -15.48 11.21 44.43
N GLY A 136 -16.38 10.94 45.39
CA GLY A 136 -16.55 11.74 46.60
C GLY A 136 -17.44 12.96 46.44
N GLU A 137 -18.12 13.16 45.32
CA GLU A 137 -19.13 14.20 45.14
C GLU A 137 -20.52 13.60 44.94
N LYS A 138 -21.54 14.36 45.32
CA LYS A 138 -22.94 13.97 45.14
C LYS A 138 -23.50 14.59 43.89
N SER A 139 -24.14 13.78 43.05
CA SER A 139 -24.91 14.19 41.87
C SER A 139 -24.07 14.62 40.64
N TYR A 140 -23.95 13.69 39.71
CA TYR A 140 -23.31 13.89 38.42
C TYR A 140 -24.20 13.51 37.24
N ASP A 141 -25.13 14.38 36.88
CA ASP A 141 -26.03 14.15 35.74
C ASP A 141 -25.25 13.91 34.44
N ILE A 142 -24.12 14.59 34.26
CA ILE A 142 -23.27 14.43 33.06
C ILE A 142 -22.63 13.03 33.00
N LEU A 143 -22.15 12.53 34.16
CA LEU A 143 -21.58 11.19 34.23
C LEU A 143 -22.67 10.12 34.02
N LEU A 144 -23.82 10.29 34.65
CA LEU A 144 -24.96 9.37 34.48
C LEU A 144 -25.45 9.34 33.04
N ASN A 145 -25.51 10.49 32.38
CA ASN A 145 -25.88 10.57 30.95
C ASN A 145 -24.82 9.91 30.05
N ALA A 146 -23.54 10.06 30.33
CA ALA A 146 -22.46 9.38 29.58
C ALA A 146 -22.53 7.87 29.79
N ILE A 147 -22.76 7.38 31.01
CA ILE A 147 -22.96 5.95 31.31
C ILE A 147 -24.15 5.40 30.51
N LYS A 148 -25.29 6.07 30.52
CA LYS A 148 -26.49 5.65 29.80
C LYS A 148 -26.25 5.58 28.27
N ALA A 149 -25.41 6.47 27.74
CA ALA A 149 -25.15 6.56 26.29
C ALA A 149 -24.06 5.60 25.81
N TYR A 150 -23.01 5.36 26.62
CA TYR A 150 -21.76 4.76 26.12
C TYR A 150 -21.25 3.54 26.90
N ALA A 151 -21.87 3.22 28.05
CA ALA A 151 -21.42 2.10 28.88
C ALA A 151 -22.11 0.75 28.57
N ALA A 152 -22.80 0.62 27.43
CA ALA A 152 -23.40 -0.69 27.11
C ALA A 152 -22.34 -1.81 27.19
N PRO A 153 -22.66 -2.99 27.76
CA PRO A 153 -23.97 -3.48 28.12
C PRO A 153 -24.46 -3.12 29.55
N VAL A 154 -23.79 -2.20 30.26
CA VAL A 154 -24.35 -1.66 31.55
C VAL A 154 -25.70 -1.01 31.29
N LYS A 155 -26.71 -1.44 32.03
CA LYS A 155 -28.10 -1.00 31.89
C LYS A 155 -28.48 -0.09 33.03
N TYR A 156 -29.48 0.75 32.79
CA TYR A 156 -30.04 1.70 33.76
C TYR A 156 -31.49 1.37 34.09
N ARG A 157 -31.84 1.50 35.36
CA ARG A 157 -33.24 1.49 35.81
C ARG A 157 -33.43 2.43 36.99
N LYS A 158 -34.62 2.99 37.15
CA LYS A 158 -34.99 3.78 38.33
C LYS A 158 -35.70 2.88 39.34
N VAL A 159 -35.24 2.86 40.60
CA VAL A 159 -35.82 2.09 41.69
C VAL A 159 -36.20 3.08 42.78
N GLY A 160 -37.50 3.39 42.86
CA GLY A 160 -37.98 4.48 43.69
C GLY A 160 -37.43 5.83 43.21
N ASN A 161 -36.72 6.53 44.07
CA ASN A 161 -36.08 7.81 43.77
C ASN A 161 -34.60 7.65 43.36
N TYR A 162 -34.06 6.42 43.31
CA TYR A 162 -32.66 6.15 43.11
C TYR A 162 -32.38 5.67 41.69
N ASP A 163 -31.31 6.16 41.11
CA ASP A 163 -30.78 5.72 39.84
C ASP A 163 -29.89 4.50 40.04
N ASN A 164 -30.25 3.35 39.43
CA ASN A 164 -29.51 2.10 39.55
C ASN A 164 -28.92 1.67 38.23
N LEU A 165 -27.67 1.22 38.27
CA LEU A 165 -26.94 0.66 37.16
C LEU A 165 -26.79 -0.85 37.41
N TYR A 166 -26.98 -1.67 36.36
CA TYR A 166 -26.92 -3.12 36.48
C TYR A 166 -26.41 -3.80 35.23
N ILE A 167 -25.91 -5.03 35.40
CA ILE A 167 -25.49 -5.92 34.33
C ILE A 167 -26.42 -7.15 34.35
N SER A 168 -26.91 -7.56 33.18
CA SER A 168 -27.72 -8.78 33.08
C SER A 168 -26.86 -10.01 33.23
N GLU A 169 -27.35 -11.09 33.78
CA GLU A 169 -26.61 -12.36 33.91
C GLU A 169 -26.08 -12.86 32.57
N SER A 170 -26.81 -12.67 31.49
CA SER A 170 -26.39 -13.02 30.13
C SER A 170 -25.18 -12.25 29.64
N ASP A 171 -24.87 -11.08 30.20
CA ASP A 171 -23.86 -10.17 29.72
C ASP A 171 -22.55 -10.25 30.54
N ILE A 172 -22.58 -11.00 31.69
CA ILE A 172 -21.45 -11.07 32.63
C ILE A 172 -20.15 -11.52 31.97
N ASN A 173 -20.15 -12.67 31.32
CA ASN A 173 -18.93 -13.22 30.71
C ASN A 173 -18.35 -12.25 29.65
N ALA A 174 -19.21 -11.67 28.82
CA ALA A 174 -18.80 -10.72 27.79
C ALA A 174 -18.17 -9.46 28.38
N ILE A 175 -18.67 -9.01 29.53
CA ILE A 175 -18.09 -7.86 30.24
C ILE A 175 -16.76 -8.22 30.90
N GLU A 176 -16.61 -9.40 31.51
CA GLU A 176 -15.34 -9.84 32.07
C GLU A 176 -14.24 -9.92 31.02
N ASP A 177 -14.56 -10.45 29.84
CA ASP A 177 -13.66 -10.46 28.68
C ASP A 177 -13.32 -9.04 28.22
N GLU A 178 -14.31 -8.16 28.10
CA GLU A 178 -14.12 -6.75 27.73
C GLU A 178 -13.24 -6.00 28.73
N LEU A 179 -13.47 -6.18 30.04
CA LEU A 179 -12.64 -5.55 31.07
C LEU A 179 -11.19 -6.04 31.03
N SER A 180 -11.00 -7.34 30.81
CA SER A 180 -9.68 -7.93 30.67
C SER A 180 -8.94 -7.35 29.44
N PHE A 181 -9.65 -7.23 28.32
CA PHE A 181 -9.13 -6.61 27.10
C PHE A 181 -8.76 -5.13 27.30
N ILE A 182 -9.66 -4.32 27.91
CA ILE A 182 -9.40 -2.90 28.12
C ILE A 182 -8.18 -2.70 29.04
N LYS A 183 -8.09 -3.43 30.15
CA LYS A 183 -6.96 -3.32 31.08
C LYS A 183 -5.62 -3.72 30.46
N ALA A 184 -5.62 -4.78 29.67
CA ALA A 184 -4.42 -5.26 28.99
C ALA A 184 -3.93 -4.33 27.88
N ASN A 185 -4.87 -3.73 27.14
CA ASN A 185 -4.54 -2.99 25.92
C ASN A 185 -4.53 -1.46 26.10
N PHE A 186 -5.19 -0.94 27.13
CA PHE A 186 -5.29 0.49 27.44
C PHE A 186 -4.90 0.78 28.91
N PRO A 187 -3.70 0.40 29.34
CA PRO A 187 -3.23 0.72 30.70
C PRO A 187 -3.13 2.23 30.86
N ILE A 188 -3.25 2.72 32.09
CA ILE A 188 -3.01 4.12 32.41
C ILE A 188 -1.49 4.33 32.38
N GLY A 189 -1.02 5.22 31.52
CA GLY A 189 0.37 5.66 31.48
C GLY A 189 0.67 6.68 32.59
N ASP A 190 1.33 7.79 32.26
CA ASP A 190 1.46 8.90 33.21
C ASP A 190 0.12 9.65 33.33
N PRO A 191 -0.60 9.55 34.46
CA PRO A 191 -1.90 10.19 34.61
C PRO A 191 -1.85 11.72 34.66
N LYS A 192 -0.64 12.32 34.66
CA LYS A 192 -0.41 13.77 34.65
C LYS A 192 0.05 14.28 33.29
N SER A 193 0.38 13.40 32.34
CA SER A 193 0.80 13.75 31.00
C SER A 193 -0.40 14.08 30.12
N GLU A 194 -0.51 15.33 29.66
CA GLU A 194 -1.54 15.74 28.70
C GLU A 194 -1.32 15.06 27.35
N HIS A 195 -0.07 14.86 26.96
CA HIS A 195 0.28 14.15 25.75
C HIS A 195 -0.13 12.68 25.77
N ASP A 196 0.16 11.94 26.84
CA ASP A 196 -0.23 10.53 26.98
C ASP A 196 -1.76 10.38 27.00
N PHE A 197 -2.46 11.34 27.59
CA PHE A 197 -3.91 11.36 27.59
C PHE A 197 -4.47 11.63 26.20
N PHE A 198 -3.87 12.53 25.42
CA PHE A 198 -4.23 12.77 24.02
C PHE A 198 -3.96 11.54 23.16
N GLU A 199 -2.76 10.97 23.20
CA GLU A 199 -2.36 9.80 22.39
C GLU A 199 -3.19 8.55 22.73
N ARG A 200 -3.79 8.48 23.90
CA ARG A 200 -4.74 7.41 24.26
C ARG A 200 -5.91 7.32 23.30
N PHE A 201 -6.34 8.44 22.74
CA PHE A 201 -7.46 8.54 21.82
C PHE A 201 -7.03 8.67 20.35
N SER A 202 -5.82 8.24 20.05
CA SER A 202 -5.30 8.16 18.68
C SER A 202 -6.11 7.19 17.81
N TYR A 203 -6.02 7.37 16.48
CA TYR A 203 -6.67 6.47 15.52
C TYR A 203 -6.25 5.01 15.67
N ALA A 204 -4.96 4.75 15.90
CA ALA A 204 -4.43 3.42 16.16
C ALA A 204 -5.13 2.75 17.35
N ASN A 205 -5.31 3.48 18.45
CA ASN A 205 -6.01 2.99 19.63
C ASN A 205 -7.51 2.81 19.40
N PHE A 206 -8.13 3.67 18.60
CA PHE A 206 -9.54 3.48 18.19
C PHE A 206 -9.69 2.18 17.35
N CYS A 207 -8.85 1.95 16.38
CA CYS A 207 -8.85 0.72 15.59
C CYS A 207 -8.59 -0.52 16.46
N LYS A 208 -7.61 -0.47 17.36
CA LYS A 208 -7.31 -1.54 18.30
C LYS A 208 -8.50 -1.89 19.20
N PHE A 209 -9.26 -0.89 19.65
CA PHE A 209 -10.44 -1.09 20.47
C PHE A 209 -11.55 -1.86 19.75
N TYR A 210 -11.75 -1.60 18.46
CA TYR A 210 -12.77 -2.26 17.64
C TYR A 210 -12.27 -3.51 16.89
N GLY A 211 -11.04 -3.96 17.14
CA GLY A 211 -10.43 -5.07 16.38
C GLY A 211 -10.31 -4.78 14.90
N LYS A 212 -10.34 -3.50 14.51
CA LYS A 212 -10.14 -3.06 13.14
C LYS A 212 -8.65 -3.05 12.81
N ASN A 213 -8.34 -3.26 11.54
CA ASN A 213 -6.98 -3.04 11.07
C ASN A 213 -6.67 -1.53 11.18
N GLU A 214 -5.56 -1.18 11.81
CA GLU A 214 -5.08 0.22 11.95
C GLU A 214 -4.92 0.94 10.60
N ASN A 215 -4.91 0.16 9.53
CA ASN A 215 -4.69 0.57 8.17
C ASN A 215 -5.96 0.92 7.38
N THR A 216 -7.06 1.23 8.06
CA THR A 216 -8.28 1.68 7.38
C THR A 216 -8.69 3.07 7.84
N GLU A 217 -8.81 4.00 6.91
CA GLU A 217 -9.37 5.33 7.11
C GLU A 217 -10.75 5.40 6.44
N VAL A 218 -11.69 6.17 7.01
CA VAL A 218 -12.98 6.41 6.37
C VAL A 218 -12.93 7.76 5.67
N LYS A 219 -12.93 7.73 4.34
CA LYS A 219 -12.98 8.94 3.50
C LYS A 219 -14.26 8.91 2.69
N ASP A 220 -15.06 9.98 2.76
CA ASP A 220 -16.36 10.11 2.07
C ASP A 220 -17.32 8.94 2.32
N GLY A 221 -17.34 8.41 3.56
CA GLY A 221 -18.19 7.28 3.95
C GLY A 221 -17.71 5.91 3.46
N LYS A 222 -16.52 5.80 2.89
CA LYS A 222 -15.88 4.54 2.46
C LYS A 222 -14.67 4.23 3.34
N GLU A 223 -14.55 2.98 3.77
CA GLU A 223 -13.31 2.50 4.40
C GLU A 223 -12.22 2.40 3.34
N ILE A 224 -11.19 3.24 3.48
CA ILE A 224 -9.97 3.18 2.67
C ILE A 224 -8.91 2.52 3.52
N ARG A 225 -8.29 1.47 3.01
CA ARG A 225 -7.18 0.81 3.69
C ARG A 225 -5.95 1.71 3.61
N LEU A 226 -5.47 2.18 4.75
CA LEU A 226 -4.19 2.89 4.83
C LEU A 226 -3.02 1.90 4.67
N ALA A 227 -1.89 2.41 4.19
CA ALA A 227 -0.65 1.64 4.20
C ALA A 227 -0.24 1.27 5.64
N ASP A 228 0.45 0.13 5.81
CA ASP A 228 1.09 -0.30 7.06
C ASP A 228 2.32 0.58 7.37
N THR A 229 2.11 1.88 7.49
CA THR A 229 3.16 2.87 7.57
C THR A 229 2.91 3.83 8.71
N SER A 230 3.96 4.22 9.40
CA SER A 230 3.88 5.31 10.36
C SER A 230 3.75 6.63 9.60
N ARG A 231 2.60 7.26 9.68
CA ARG A 231 2.33 8.57 9.11
C ARG A 231 2.78 9.65 10.09
N VAL A 232 3.63 10.54 9.66
CA VAL A 232 4.14 11.66 10.45
C VAL A 232 3.69 12.97 9.82
N GLU A 233 2.99 13.81 10.58
CA GLU A 233 2.64 15.16 10.13
C GLU A 233 3.86 16.07 10.18
N LEU A 234 4.12 16.80 9.10
CA LEU A 234 5.22 17.74 8.97
C LEU A 234 4.72 19.17 9.21
N HIS A 235 5.20 19.81 10.26
CA HIS A 235 4.81 21.16 10.63
C HIS A 235 5.78 22.19 10.04
N PHE A 236 5.42 22.78 8.89
CA PHE A 236 6.28 23.74 8.17
C PHE A 236 6.58 25.03 8.93
N GLU A 237 5.67 25.45 9.81
CA GLU A 237 5.91 26.56 10.72
C GLU A 237 7.05 26.29 11.70
N GLN A 238 7.35 25.01 11.96
CA GLN A 238 8.49 24.55 12.73
C GLN A 238 9.58 24.01 11.80
N SER A 239 10.06 24.86 10.89
CA SER A 239 10.93 24.44 9.77
C SER A 239 12.19 23.68 10.20
N LYS A 240 12.76 23.99 11.36
CA LYS A 240 13.93 23.25 11.91
C LYS A 240 13.57 21.84 12.33
N GLU A 241 12.45 21.68 13.02
CA GLU A 241 11.98 20.36 13.47
C GLU A 241 11.52 19.51 12.28
N CYS A 242 10.82 20.12 11.33
CA CYS A 242 10.43 19.46 10.09
C CYS A 242 11.65 18.96 9.29
N ALA A 243 12.68 19.78 9.14
CA ALA A 243 13.92 19.37 8.48
C ALA A 243 14.61 18.22 9.22
N ARG A 244 14.64 18.28 10.55
CA ARG A 244 15.18 17.21 11.39
C ARG A 244 14.40 15.90 11.20
N GLN A 245 13.08 15.93 11.21
CA GLN A 245 12.24 14.75 10.98
C GLN A 245 12.52 14.12 9.61
N LEU A 246 12.64 14.93 8.56
CA LEU A 246 12.98 14.48 7.22
C LEU A 246 14.36 13.82 7.15
N VAL A 247 15.36 14.43 7.76
CA VAL A 247 16.72 13.90 7.79
C VAL A 247 16.80 12.62 8.62
N ASP A 248 16.19 12.59 9.80
CA ASP A 248 16.14 11.40 10.66
C ASP A 248 15.44 10.23 9.98
N CYS A 249 14.41 10.51 9.21
CA CYS A 249 13.68 9.52 8.43
C CYS A 249 14.59 8.84 7.40
N VAL A 250 15.30 9.61 6.59
CA VAL A 250 16.22 9.08 5.57
C VAL A 250 17.40 8.35 6.24
N TYR A 251 17.90 8.88 7.36
CA TYR A 251 18.96 8.22 8.12
C TYR A 251 18.58 6.82 8.60
N ARG A 252 17.34 6.65 9.07
CA ARG A 252 16.82 5.34 9.53
C ARG A 252 16.67 4.32 8.43
N ILE A 253 16.44 4.75 7.18
CA ILE A 253 16.24 3.84 6.05
C ILE A 253 17.56 3.21 5.60
N ASP A 254 18.54 4.02 5.24
CA ASP A 254 19.78 3.54 4.62
C ASP A 254 21.03 4.36 4.99
N ASN A 255 20.98 5.14 6.08
CA ASN A 255 22.07 6.03 6.47
C ASN A 255 22.52 6.96 5.33
N PHE A 256 21.61 7.47 4.53
CA PHE A 256 21.88 8.33 3.35
C PHE A 256 22.68 7.64 2.23
N GLU A 257 22.70 6.32 2.15
CA GLU A 257 23.49 5.61 1.15
C GLU A 257 23.11 6.01 -0.28
N ARG A 258 21.83 6.22 -0.54
CA ARG A 258 21.33 6.64 -1.87
C ARG A 258 21.81 8.05 -2.22
N PHE A 259 21.71 8.97 -1.29
CA PHE A 259 22.25 10.33 -1.49
C PHE A 259 23.74 10.30 -1.79
N SER A 260 24.52 9.50 -1.07
CA SER A 260 25.95 9.40 -1.29
C SER A 260 26.31 8.87 -2.69
N LYS A 261 25.54 7.91 -3.21
CA LYS A 261 25.74 7.38 -4.58
C LYS A 261 25.48 8.44 -5.65
N VAL A 262 24.44 9.24 -5.46
CA VAL A 262 24.12 10.36 -6.36
C VAL A 262 25.22 11.41 -6.34
N LEU A 263 25.68 11.76 -5.17
CA LEU A 263 26.77 12.72 -5.00
C LEU A 263 28.05 12.25 -5.71
N LYS A 264 28.39 10.96 -5.63
CA LYS A 264 29.53 10.36 -6.32
C LYS A 264 29.43 10.39 -7.85
N ASN A 265 28.21 10.32 -8.38
CA ASN A 265 28.00 10.22 -9.84
C ASN A 265 27.84 11.58 -10.53
N ASN A 266 27.75 12.68 -9.79
CA ASN A 266 27.45 14.02 -10.33
C ASN A 266 28.64 15.00 -10.16
N ASP A 267 29.85 14.59 -10.55
CA ASP A 267 31.10 15.31 -10.35
C ASP A 267 31.11 16.76 -10.87
N LYS A 268 30.33 17.09 -11.88
CA LYS A 268 30.34 18.42 -12.52
C LYS A 268 29.43 19.46 -11.84
N ASN A 269 28.56 19.03 -10.96
CA ASN A 269 27.42 19.84 -10.49
C ASN A 269 27.37 19.98 -8.99
N VAL A 270 28.27 19.34 -8.27
CA VAL A 270 28.42 19.41 -6.82
C VAL A 270 29.51 20.39 -6.46
N LYS A 271 29.16 21.48 -5.78
CA LYS A 271 30.14 22.38 -5.16
C LYS A 271 30.26 22.04 -3.69
N ILE A 272 31.46 21.70 -3.26
CA ILE A 272 31.80 21.53 -1.85
C ILE A 272 32.07 22.91 -1.26
N ILE A 273 31.46 23.21 -0.13
CA ILE A 273 31.77 24.39 0.68
C ILE A 273 32.23 23.87 2.03
N THR A 274 33.46 24.15 2.37
CA THR A 274 34.00 23.94 3.72
C THR A 274 33.35 24.91 4.69
N ASP A 275 32.88 24.42 5.84
CA ASP A 275 32.27 25.26 6.85
C ASP A 275 33.32 25.87 7.77
N ASP A 276 33.18 27.17 8.06
CA ASP A 276 34.03 27.92 8.99
C ASP A 276 33.78 27.55 10.48
N LEU A 277 32.84 26.69 10.78
CA LEU A 277 32.45 26.28 12.14
C LEU A 277 33.32 25.19 12.76
N GLY A 278 34.51 24.93 12.21
CA GLY A 278 35.55 24.14 12.87
C GLY A 278 35.26 22.65 13.04
N GLY A 279 34.27 22.13 12.36
CA GLY A 279 33.92 20.73 12.35
C GLY A 279 34.08 20.11 10.96
N ASN A 280 34.27 18.83 10.87
CA ASN A 280 34.44 18.04 9.65
C ASN A 280 33.13 17.94 8.81
N TYR A 281 32.43 19.03 8.60
CA TYR A 281 31.20 19.07 7.87
C TYR A 281 31.39 19.58 6.45
N LEU A 282 31.03 18.79 5.46
CA LEU A 282 31.03 19.18 4.05
C LEU A 282 29.63 19.52 3.61
N ARG A 283 29.50 20.67 2.97
CA ARG A 283 28.26 21.16 2.36
C ARG A 283 28.28 20.85 0.89
N TYR A 284 27.25 20.18 0.41
CA TYR A 284 27.03 19.99 -1.01
C TYR A 284 26.09 21.05 -1.53
N MET A 285 26.56 21.81 -2.52
CA MET A 285 25.72 22.73 -3.26
C MET A 285 25.48 22.15 -4.65
N PHE A 286 24.24 21.91 -4.95
CA PHE A 286 23.83 21.48 -6.26
C PHE A 286 23.50 22.67 -7.14
N ALA A 287 24.00 22.70 -8.37
CA ALA A 287 23.65 23.75 -9.30
C ALA A 287 22.27 23.49 -9.92
N LYS A 288 21.50 24.57 -10.10
CA LYS A 288 20.13 24.56 -10.65
C LYS A 288 20.02 23.84 -12.01
N SER A 289 21.11 23.80 -12.78
CA SER A 289 21.13 23.21 -14.13
C SER A 289 21.16 21.68 -14.16
N THR A 290 21.23 21.01 -13.03
CA THR A 290 21.49 19.57 -12.98
C THR A 290 20.34 18.70 -12.66
N SER A 291 19.32 19.22 -12.05
CA SER A 291 18.08 18.49 -11.87
C SER A 291 16.98 19.45 -11.46
N ASP A 292 15.77 19.14 -11.82
CA ASP A 292 14.55 19.75 -11.30
C ASP A 292 14.45 19.68 -9.78
N LEU A 293 15.33 18.92 -9.13
CA LEU A 293 15.45 18.77 -7.67
C LEU A 293 15.86 20.08 -6.96
N TYR A 294 16.42 21.04 -7.64
CA TYR A 294 17.07 22.21 -7.04
C TYR A 294 16.47 23.54 -7.45
N GLU A 295 15.26 23.53 -7.89
CA GLU A 295 14.55 24.78 -8.12
C GLU A 295 14.36 25.57 -6.82
N ASN A 296 14.64 26.88 -6.89
CA ASN A 296 14.27 27.87 -5.89
C ASN A 296 15.06 28.00 -4.59
N THR A 297 16.34 27.72 -4.61
CA THR A 297 17.20 28.29 -3.54
C THR A 297 17.69 29.66 -3.97
N SER A 298 17.87 30.59 -3.03
CA SER A 298 18.50 31.87 -3.30
C SER A 298 19.87 31.67 -3.93
N GLY A 299 20.05 32.10 -5.18
CA GLY A 299 21.26 31.86 -5.96
C GLY A 299 21.27 30.56 -6.78
N GLY A 300 20.16 29.81 -6.89
CA GLY A 300 20.04 28.63 -7.72
C GLY A 300 20.81 27.41 -7.23
N LYS A 301 21.03 27.30 -5.92
CA LYS A 301 21.80 26.22 -5.28
C LYS A 301 21.07 25.69 -4.05
N THR A 302 21.03 24.38 -3.90
CA THR A 302 20.54 23.69 -2.70
C THR A 302 21.71 23.12 -1.90
N ARG A 303 21.61 23.16 -0.58
CA ARG A 303 22.64 22.64 0.32
C ARG A 303 22.15 21.35 0.95
N VAL A 304 22.95 20.30 0.88
CA VAL A 304 22.75 19.03 1.56
C VAL A 304 23.92 18.76 2.49
N PHE A 305 23.68 18.27 3.70
CA PHE A 305 24.67 18.08 4.75
C PHE A 305 24.73 16.63 5.18
N LEU A 306 25.93 16.09 5.30
CA LEU A 306 26.16 14.69 5.65
C LEU A 306 26.86 14.57 7.00
N ASP A 307 26.36 13.72 7.90
CA ASP A 307 26.88 13.42 9.23
C ASP A 307 27.68 12.10 9.28
N LYS A 308 27.77 11.37 8.18
CA LYS A 308 28.61 10.19 8.02
C LYS A 308 29.87 10.52 7.24
N ASP A 309 30.96 9.83 7.57
CA ASP A 309 32.16 9.88 6.76
C ASP A 309 31.92 9.22 5.40
N TYR A 310 31.66 10.02 4.39
CA TYR A 310 31.63 9.59 3.00
C TYR A 310 32.88 10.04 2.28
N GLU A 311 33.42 9.15 1.45
CA GLU A 311 34.48 9.54 0.53
C GLU A 311 33.87 10.01 -0.79
N ILE A 312 34.12 11.27 -1.13
CA ILE A 312 33.63 11.85 -2.36
C ILE A 312 34.81 12.26 -3.21
N ASN A 313 34.77 11.89 -4.48
CA ASN A 313 35.79 12.29 -5.44
C ASN A 313 35.24 13.49 -6.24
N VAL A 314 35.83 14.65 -5.98
CA VAL A 314 35.51 15.91 -6.67
C VAL A 314 36.81 16.47 -7.24
N ASP A 315 36.80 16.69 -8.54
CA ASP A 315 37.97 17.18 -9.29
C ASP A 315 39.30 16.40 -9.02
N GLY A 316 39.17 15.08 -8.80
CA GLY A 316 40.31 14.20 -8.55
C GLY A 316 40.83 14.19 -7.11
N MET A 317 40.18 14.90 -6.21
CA MET A 317 40.46 14.85 -4.77
C MET A 317 39.37 14.03 -4.05
N THR A 318 39.77 13.11 -3.18
CA THR A 318 38.88 12.35 -2.33
C THR A 318 38.71 13.06 -1.00
N GLU A 319 37.53 13.55 -0.72
CA GLU A 319 37.22 14.23 0.54
C GLU A 319 36.21 13.44 1.37
N LYS A 320 36.37 13.49 2.70
CA LYS A 320 35.44 12.88 3.64
C LYS A 320 34.31 13.84 3.99
N CYS A 321 33.09 13.36 3.84
CA CYS A 321 31.91 14.13 4.14
C CYS A 321 31.18 13.58 5.34
N ARG A 322 30.59 14.48 6.10
CA ARG A 322 29.81 14.15 7.25
C ARG A 322 28.46 14.88 7.22
N LEU A 323 27.40 14.17 7.53
CA LEU A 323 26.07 14.75 7.65
C LEU A 323 25.75 15.02 9.12
N SER A 324 25.19 16.17 9.42
CA SER A 324 24.82 16.57 10.77
C SER A 324 23.37 17.04 10.80
N THR A 325 22.54 16.33 11.59
CA THR A 325 21.19 16.77 11.91
C THR A 325 21.17 18.05 12.75
N GLU A 326 22.15 18.22 13.63
CA GLU A 326 22.31 19.44 14.45
C GLU A 326 22.60 20.65 13.57
N TRP A 327 23.42 20.45 12.54
CA TRP A 327 23.72 21.53 11.62
C TRP A 327 22.54 21.95 10.76
N VAL A 328 21.79 21.00 10.20
CA VAL A 328 20.55 21.29 9.45
C VAL A 328 19.61 22.11 10.33
N SER A 329 19.46 21.77 11.60
CA SER A 329 18.61 22.51 12.53
C SER A 329 19.15 23.90 12.90
N SER A 330 20.46 24.14 12.84
CA SER A 330 21.08 25.43 13.18
C SER A 330 21.06 26.44 12.03
N GLU A 331 21.16 25.96 10.78
CA GLU A 331 21.24 26.81 9.58
C GLU A 331 19.88 27.18 8.99
N LEU A 332 18.86 26.38 9.28
CA LEU A 332 17.50 26.73 8.91
C LEU A 332 16.97 27.79 9.89
N GLY A 333 17.13 29.05 9.53
CA GLY A 333 16.55 30.17 10.26
C GLY A 333 15.02 30.24 10.09
N ASP A 334 14.36 31.06 10.92
CA ASP A 334 12.94 31.34 10.77
C ASP A 334 12.73 32.30 9.58
N GLY A 335 12.01 31.91 8.53
CA GLY A 335 11.68 32.77 7.40
C GLY A 335 11.52 32.06 6.05
N THR A 336 11.26 32.86 5.00
CA THR A 336 11.03 32.38 3.62
C THR A 336 12.15 31.55 3.01
N ALA A 337 13.39 31.78 3.43
CA ALA A 337 14.55 30.98 3.02
C ALA A 337 14.46 29.54 3.53
N SER A 338 13.93 29.34 4.73
CA SER A 338 13.75 28.03 5.35
C SER A 338 12.72 27.18 4.61
N ALA A 339 11.61 27.79 4.14
CA ALA A 339 10.60 27.09 3.37
C ALA A 339 11.15 26.56 2.04
N ASN A 340 11.99 27.33 1.34
CA ASN A 340 12.62 26.92 0.10
C ASN A 340 13.60 25.74 0.30
N TYR A 341 14.32 25.71 1.41
CA TYR A 341 15.19 24.59 1.76
C TYR A 341 14.40 23.32 2.06
N LEU A 342 13.32 23.45 2.81
CA LEU A 342 12.43 22.33 3.09
C LEU A 342 11.82 21.74 1.82
N GLN A 343 11.31 22.59 0.93
CA GLN A 343 10.76 22.14 -0.36
C GLN A 343 11.81 21.41 -1.22
N ALA A 344 13.05 21.93 -1.25
CA ALA A 344 14.13 21.27 -1.98
C ALA A 344 14.51 19.93 -1.34
N LEU A 345 14.59 19.86 -0.01
CA LEU A 345 14.86 18.63 0.72
C LEU A 345 13.76 17.57 0.48
N MET A 346 12.49 17.97 0.57
CA MET A 346 11.35 17.09 0.30
C MET A 346 11.35 16.57 -1.12
N LYS A 347 11.57 17.44 -2.10
CA LYS A 347 11.65 17.05 -3.51
C LYS A 347 12.80 16.05 -3.72
N THR A 348 13.94 16.27 -3.08
CA THR A 348 15.09 15.36 -3.14
C THR A 348 14.74 14.00 -2.53
N ILE A 349 14.12 13.98 -1.36
CA ILE A 349 13.68 12.74 -0.70
C ILE A 349 12.67 12.00 -1.58
N ASN A 350 11.64 12.68 -2.08
CA ASN A 350 10.64 12.07 -2.97
C ASN A 350 11.25 11.49 -4.25
N THR A 351 12.37 12.03 -4.72
CA THR A 351 13.04 11.48 -5.91
C THR A 351 13.88 10.24 -5.61
N TYR A 352 14.63 10.24 -4.53
CA TYR A 352 15.59 9.16 -4.23
C TYR A 352 15.05 8.08 -3.30
N TYR A 353 13.98 8.35 -2.58
CA TYR A 353 13.35 7.45 -1.60
C TYR A 353 11.87 7.20 -1.89
N SER A 354 11.41 7.46 -3.12
CA SER A 354 10.02 7.27 -3.53
C SER A 354 9.49 5.84 -3.38
N ASP A 355 10.38 4.86 -3.30
CA ASP A 355 10.05 3.46 -3.06
C ASP A 355 9.83 3.09 -1.58
N VAL A 356 10.25 3.95 -0.66
CA VAL A 356 10.18 3.71 0.78
C VAL A 356 9.51 4.82 1.57
N LEU A 357 9.38 6.00 0.97
CA LEU A 357 8.81 7.19 1.58
C LEU A 357 7.93 7.94 0.58
N LYS A 358 6.85 8.51 1.10
CA LYS A 358 6.02 9.47 0.39
C LYS A 358 5.90 10.74 1.24
N ILE A 359 6.20 11.89 0.64
CA ILE A 359 5.96 13.20 1.24
C ILE A 359 4.94 13.89 0.36
N TYR A 360 3.78 14.21 0.92
CA TYR A 360 2.65 14.74 0.18
C TYR A 360 1.86 15.74 1.00
N GLU A 361 1.07 16.55 0.31
CA GLU A 361 0.15 17.51 0.90
C GLU A 361 -1.28 16.99 0.81
N GLU A 362 -1.99 16.99 1.93
CA GLU A 362 -3.39 16.62 1.99
C GLU A 362 -4.15 17.62 2.88
N PHE A 363 -5.20 18.24 2.34
CA PHE A 363 -5.99 19.25 3.03
C PHE A 363 -5.17 20.41 3.65
N GLY A 364 -4.14 20.89 2.95
CA GLY A 364 -3.27 21.97 3.41
C GLY A 364 -2.22 21.55 4.44
N ARG A 365 -2.07 20.25 4.70
CA ARG A 365 -1.09 19.65 5.61
C ARG A 365 -0.10 18.81 4.87
N TRP A 366 1.12 18.78 5.36
CA TRP A 366 2.18 17.96 4.81
C TRP A 366 2.40 16.73 5.67
N TYR A 367 2.54 15.59 5.02
CA TYR A 367 2.76 14.29 5.65
C TYR A 367 3.99 13.62 5.08
N LEU A 368 4.70 12.92 5.97
CA LEU A 368 5.70 11.93 5.61
C LEU A 368 5.16 10.57 5.99
N GLU A 369 5.18 9.65 5.06
CA GLU A 369 4.68 8.30 5.23
C GLU A 369 5.72 7.28 4.78
N TYR A 370 5.96 6.25 5.62
CA TYR A 370 6.80 5.13 5.23
C TYR A 370 5.96 4.18 4.39
N LEU A 371 6.34 3.98 3.14
CA LEU A 371 5.62 3.12 2.23
C LEU A 371 5.77 1.65 2.61
N LYS A 372 4.76 0.89 2.31
CA LYS A 372 4.76 -0.55 2.50
C LYS A 372 5.89 -1.19 1.71
N GLN A 373 6.72 -1.98 2.38
CA GLN A 373 7.91 -2.58 1.77
C GLN A 373 7.68 -4.01 1.28
N ASP A 374 6.65 -4.67 1.81
CA ASP A 374 6.36 -6.07 1.55
C ASP A 374 5.03 -6.21 0.81
N PHE A 375 5.03 -6.93 -0.29
CA PHE A 375 3.81 -7.36 -0.98
C PHE A 375 3.44 -8.77 -0.51
N LYS A 376 2.26 -8.92 0.13
CA LYS A 376 1.83 -10.19 0.74
C LYS A 376 0.48 -10.65 0.17
N LEU A 377 0.31 -11.97 0.03
CA LEU A 377 -0.97 -12.54 -0.39
C LEU A 377 -2.08 -12.36 0.64
N SER A 378 -1.74 -12.37 1.94
CA SER A 378 -2.71 -12.14 3.03
C SER A 378 -3.43 -10.80 2.92
N ASP A 379 -2.75 -9.78 2.39
CA ASP A 379 -3.26 -8.42 2.26
C ASP A 379 -4.18 -8.23 1.05
N LEU A 380 -4.19 -9.20 0.14
CA LEU A 380 -5.00 -9.11 -1.07
C LEU A 380 -6.49 -9.34 -0.79
N PRO A 381 -7.39 -8.70 -1.54
CA PRO A 381 -8.80 -9.04 -1.56
C PRO A 381 -9.05 -10.52 -1.84
N GLU A 382 -10.11 -11.10 -1.27
CA GLU A 382 -10.42 -12.55 -1.36
C GLU A 382 -10.40 -13.10 -2.79
N ARG A 383 -10.83 -12.30 -3.77
CA ARG A 383 -10.82 -12.71 -5.19
C ARG A 383 -9.43 -12.99 -5.75
N PHE A 384 -8.37 -12.42 -5.16
CA PHE A 384 -6.98 -12.67 -5.53
C PHE A 384 -6.32 -13.79 -4.72
N LYS A 385 -7.03 -14.36 -3.75
CA LYS A 385 -6.52 -15.49 -2.93
C LYS A 385 -6.79 -16.85 -3.55
N SER A 386 -7.60 -16.95 -4.61
CA SER A 386 -7.78 -18.20 -5.34
C SER A 386 -6.45 -18.68 -5.94
N ARG A 387 -6.27 -20.00 -6.06
CA ARG A 387 -5.04 -20.57 -6.64
C ARG A 387 -4.76 -20.05 -8.05
N PHE A 388 -5.80 -19.82 -8.83
CA PHE A 388 -5.65 -19.24 -10.15
C PHE A 388 -5.08 -17.80 -10.10
N ALA A 389 -5.64 -16.96 -9.24
CA ALA A 389 -5.18 -15.59 -9.09
C ALA A 389 -3.74 -15.53 -8.55
N GLN A 390 -3.38 -16.41 -7.61
CA GLN A 390 -2.00 -16.54 -7.15
C GLN A 390 -1.05 -16.90 -8.28
N ARG A 391 -1.40 -17.87 -9.14
CA ARG A 391 -0.60 -18.22 -10.33
C ARG A 391 -0.43 -17.04 -11.29
N TYR A 392 -1.47 -16.25 -11.46
CA TYR A 392 -1.43 -15.04 -12.29
C TYR A 392 -0.45 -14.01 -11.70
N ILE A 393 -0.54 -13.72 -10.40
CA ILE A 393 0.34 -12.78 -9.70
C ILE A 393 1.79 -13.28 -9.71
N GLN A 394 2.03 -14.56 -9.39
CA GLN A 394 3.35 -15.18 -9.47
C GLN A 394 3.95 -15.08 -10.87
N SER A 395 3.12 -15.27 -11.90
CA SER A 395 3.55 -15.14 -13.29
C SER A 395 3.96 -13.72 -13.64
N LEU A 396 3.24 -12.70 -13.18
CA LEU A 396 3.60 -11.29 -13.39
C LEU A 396 4.89 -10.92 -12.67
N LEU A 397 5.07 -11.36 -11.43
CA LEU A 397 6.30 -11.13 -10.67
C LEU A 397 7.53 -11.75 -11.35
N ALA A 398 7.35 -12.96 -11.88
CA ALA A 398 8.43 -13.68 -12.57
C ALA A 398 8.74 -13.09 -13.94
N LYS A 399 7.71 -12.63 -14.67
CA LYS A 399 7.84 -12.17 -16.03
C LYS A 399 6.79 -11.11 -16.36
N PRO A 400 7.19 -9.96 -16.95
CA PRO A 400 6.27 -8.87 -17.25
C PRO A 400 5.36 -9.11 -18.46
N PHE A 401 5.27 -10.34 -18.97
CA PHE A 401 4.37 -10.70 -20.07
C PHE A 401 3.62 -12.01 -19.78
N VAL A 402 2.30 -11.89 -19.62
CA VAL A 402 1.39 -13.00 -19.30
C VAL A 402 0.29 -13.08 -20.36
N ILE A 403 -0.04 -14.28 -20.80
CA ILE A 403 -1.18 -14.55 -21.68
C ILE A 403 -2.20 -15.41 -20.93
N LEU A 404 -3.42 -14.90 -20.80
CA LEU A 404 -4.56 -15.60 -20.21
C LEU A 404 -5.39 -16.22 -21.34
N THR A 405 -5.43 -17.54 -21.42
CA THR A 405 -6.22 -18.29 -22.42
C THR A 405 -7.46 -18.92 -21.78
N GLY A 406 -8.50 -19.16 -22.55
CA GLY A 406 -9.73 -19.82 -22.10
C GLY A 406 -10.93 -19.41 -22.90
N ASN A 407 -12.09 -20.05 -22.63
CA ASN A 407 -13.32 -19.76 -23.34
C ASN A 407 -13.79 -18.32 -23.13
N SER A 408 -14.60 -17.82 -24.05
CA SER A 408 -15.22 -16.50 -23.93
C SER A 408 -16.10 -16.42 -22.66
N GLY A 409 -16.13 -15.25 -22.01
CA GLY A 409 -16.94 -15.03 -20.82
C GLY A 409 -16.43 -15.64 -19.52
N THR A 410 -15.24 -16.23 -19.49
CA THR A 410 -14.69 -16.84 -18.26
C THR A 410 -14.14 -15.82 -17.24
N GLY A 411 -13.95 -14.56 -17.60
CA GLY A 411 -13.46 -13.52 -16.68
C GLY A 411 -11.98 -13.16 -16.80
N LYS A 412 -11.29 -13.58 -17.86
CA LYS A 412 -9.85 -13.27 -18.12
C LYS A 412 -9.55 -11.78 -18.08
N THR A 413 -10.28 -11.00 -18.86
CA THR A 413 -10.13 -9.54 -18.94
C THR A 413 -10.49 -8.89 -17.61
N ARG A 414 -11.52 -9.42 -16.92
CA ARG A 414 -11.96 -8.90 -15.62
C ARG A 414 -10.88 -9.01 -14.56
N ILE A 415 -10.25 -10.18 -14.39
CA ILE A 415 -9.20 -10.36 -13.37
C ILE A 415 -7.98 -9.48 -13.64
N SER A 416 -7.58 -9.37 -14.92
CA SER A 416 -6.44 -8.54 -15.33
C SER A 416 -6.70 -7.06 -15.03
N LYS A 417 -7.88 -6.57 -15.39
CA LYS A 417 -8.32 -5.21 -15.12
C LYS A 417 -8.38 -4.94 -13.62
N GLN A 418 -9.03 -5.82 -12.87
CA GLN A 418 -9.22 -5.66 -11.43
C GLN A 418 -7.89 -5.69 -10.66
N PHE A 419 -6.90 -6.47 -11.10
CA PHE A 419 -5.58 -6.45 -10.48
C PHE A 419 -4.82 -5.16 -10.79
N ALA A 420 -4.93 -4.64 -12.01
CA ALA A 420 -4.37 -3.34 -12.37
C ALA A 420 -5.06 -2.18 -11.61
N GLU A 421 -6.39 -2.24 -11.44
CA GLU A 421 -7.16 -1.29 -10.61
C GLU A 421 -6.78 -1.38 -9.13
N TYR A 422 -6.48 -2.58 -8.62
CA TYR A 422 -6.00 -2.76 -7.24
C TYR A 422 -4.63 -2.10 -7.02
N LEU A 423 -3.73 -2.15 -8.01
CA LEU A 423 -2.43 -1.50 -7.99
C LEU A 423 -2.45 -0.12 -8.67
N GLU A 424 -3.63 0.50 -8.78
CA GLU A 424 -3.77 1.84 -9.37
C GLU A 424 -3.10 2.88 -8.47
N VAL A 425 -2.28 3.73 -9.11
CA VAL A 425 -1.64 4.88 -8.47
C VAL A 425 -2.25 6.14 -9.06
N ASP A 426 -2.61 7.08 -8.22
CA ASP A 426 -3.16 8.38 -8.62
C ASP A 426 -2.03 9.34 -9.03
N PHE A 427 -1.99 9.71 -10.31
CA PHE A 427 -1.06 10.71 -10.84
C PHE A 427 -1.65 12.12 -10.91
N GLY A 428 -2.89 12.29 -10.47
CA GLY A 428 -3.68 13.47 -10.77
C GLY A 428 -4.18 13.51 -12.23
N ASN A 429 -5.10 14.41 -12.53
CA ASN A 429 -5.65 14.62 -13.89
C ASN A 429 -6.27 13.39 -14.56
N ASP A 430 -6.87 12.48 -13.82
CA ASP A 430 -7.46 11.21 -14.30
C ASP A 430 -6.48 10.27 -15.04
N GLU A 431 -5.18 10.47 -14.88
CA GLU A 431 -4.16 9.61 -15.47
C GLU A 431 -3.93 8.36 -14.61
N LYS A 432 -3.92 7.17 -15.27
CA LYS A 432 -3.77 5.88 -14.62
C LYS A 432 -2.48 5.18 -15.03
N ASN A 433 -1.95 4.32 -14.17
CA ASN A 433 -0.83 3.44 -14.49
C ASN A 433 -1.23 2.19 -15.31
N TRP A 434 -2.46 2.10 -15.78
CA TRP A 434 -2.92 0.98 -16.58
C TRP A 434 -3.84 1.39 -17.73
N LEU A 435 -3.84 0.56 -18.78
CA LEU A 435 -4.74 0.68 -19.94
C LEU A 435 -5.30 -0.68 -20.32
N LEU A 436 -6.60 -0.72 -20.61
CA LEU A 436 -7.28 -1.85 -21.24
C LEU A 436 -7.62 -1.47 -22.68
N ILE A 437 -7.11 -2.23 -23.65
CA ILE A 437 -7.22 -1.92 -25.07
C ILE A 437 -7.67 -3.15 -25.83
N PRO A 438 -8.81 -3.08 -26.51
CA PRO A 438 -9.23 -4.14 -27.41
C PRO A 438 -8.36 -4.14 -28.68
N VAL A 439 -7.84 -5.31 -29.05
CA VAL A 439 -7.07 -5.47 -30.28
C VAL A 439 -8.00 -5.55 -31.47
N GLY A 440 -7.75 -4.74 -32.49
CA GLY A 440 -8.52 -4.75 -33.73
C GLY A 440 -7.98 -5.77 -34.74
N ALA A 441 -8.86 -6.36 -35.55
CA ALA A 441 -8.44 -7.25 -36.65
C ALA A 441 -7.57 -6.55 -37.71
N ASP A 442 -7.59 -5.22 -37.75
CA ASP A 442 -6.81 -4.35 -38.65
C ASP A 442 -5.39 -4.02 -38.13
N TRP A 443 -4.97 -4.60 -37.00
CA TRP A 443 -3.65 -4.35 -36.44
C TRP A 443 -2.56 -5.13 -37.21
N THR A 444 -1.98 -4.50 -38.20
CA THR A 444 -0.99 -5.14 -39.10
C THR A 444 0.43 -4.77 -38.78
N ASP A 445 0.65 -3.70 -38.04
CA ASP A 445 1.95 -3.14 -37.66
C ASP A 445 1.89 -2.46 -36.28
N ASN A 446 3.01 -1.87 -35.86
CA ASN A 446 3.16 -1.25 -34.53
C ASN A 446 2.52 0.15 -34.41
N THR A 447 1.96 0.72 -35.47
CA THR A 447 1.42 2.11 -35.45
C THR A 447 0.25 2.27 -34.52
N LYS A 448 -0.56 1.21 -34.33
CA LYS A 448 -1.68 1.19 -33.38
C LYS A 448 -1.23 1.17 -31.91
N ILE A 449 0.02 0.79 -31.65
CA ILE A 449 0.62 0.76 -30.32
C ILE A 449 1.47 2.02 -30.09
N LEU A 450 2.38 2.32 -30.98
CA LEU A 450 3.40 3.36 -30.78
C LEU A 450 3.06 4.68 -31.48
N GLY A 451 2.07 4.69 -32.38
CA GLY A 451 1.74 5.89 -33.15
C GLY A 451 2.56 6.02 -34.44
N PHE A 452 2.45 7.16 -35.06
CA PHE A 452 3.13 7.41 -36.36
C PHE A 452 3.37 8.92 -36.57
N TYR A 453 4.31 9.23 -37.46
CA TYR A 453 4.56 10.61 -37.86
C TYR A 453 3.54 11.04 -38.92
N ASN A 454 2.81 12.09 -38.66
CA ASN A 454 1.85 12.72 -39.57
C ASN A 454 2.48 13.98 -40.19
N PRO A 455 2.91 13.93 -41.48
CA PRO A 455 3.53 15.08 -42.13
C PRO A 455 2.55 16.20 -42.47
N LEU A 456 1.23 15.94 -42.37
CA LEU A 456 0.16 16.87 -42.71
C LEU A 456 -0.54 17.48 -41.45
N ALA A 457 0.03 17.28 -40.29
CA ALA A 457 -0.52 17.86 -39.06
C ALA A 457 -0.60 19.39 -39.15
N ILE A 458 -1.42 19.98 -38.26
CA ILE A 458 -1.80 21.41 -38.24
C ILE A 458 -0.57 22.31 -38.44
N ASP A 459 -0.66 23.28 -39.33
CA ASP A 459 0.35 24.26 -39.75
C ASP A 459 1.49 23.73 -40.70
N GLY A 460 1.38 22.54 -41.25
CA GLY A 460 2.37 22.00 -42.22
C GLY A 460 3.74 21.71 -41.64
N LYS A 461 3.83 21.55 -40.31
CA LYS A 461 5.08 21.23 -39.57
C LYS A 461 5.18 19.78 -39.15
N GLY A 462 4.44 18.89 -39.69
CA GLY A 462 4.45 17.49 -39.28
C GLY A 462 4.53 17.23 -37.80
N GLU A 463 3.72 16.33 -37.27
CA GLU A 463 3.67 15.99 -35.83
C GLU A 463 3.65 14.47 -35.65
N TYR A 464 4.22 13.99 -34.53
CA TYR A 464 4.13 12.58 -34.16
C TYR A 464 2.84 12.34 -33.36
N GLU A 465 1.91 11.59 -33.95
CA GLU A 465 0.65 11.21 -33.33
C GLU A 465 0.87 10.06 -32.35
N LYS A 466 0.77 10.37 -31.06
CA LYS A 466 0.99 9.43 -29.96
C LYS A 466 -0.30 8.69 -29.58
N THR A 467 -0.21 7.37 -29.49
CA THR A 467 -1.31 6.57 -28.92
C THR A 467 -1.37 6.68 -27.40
N ALA A 468 -2.46 6.18 -26.80
CA ALA A 468 -2.56 6.08 -25.35
C ALA A 468 -1.48 5.15 -24.75
N ILE A 469 -1.13 4.07 -25.46
CA ILE A 469 -0.05 3.14 -25.06
C ILE A 469 1.29 3.85 -25.02
N LEU A 470 1.64 4.61 -26.08
CA LEU A 470 2.90 5.35 -26.09
C LEU A 470 3.00 6.34 -24.95
N LYS A 471 1.92 7.09 -24.67
CA LYS A 471 1.87 8.02 -23.54
C LYS A 471 2.06 7.31 -22.19
N LEU A 472 1.49 6.11 -22.01
CA LEU A 472 1.70 5.29 -20.82
C LEU A 472 3.17 4.87 -20.69
N ILE A 473 3.81 4.45 -21.80
CA ILE A 473 5.23 4.05 -21.82
C ILE A 473 6.13 5.25 -21.50
N GLU A 474 5.84 6.43 -22.05
CA GLU A 474 6.57 7.66 -21.73
C GLU A 474 6.52 7.95 -20.23
N ARG A 475 5.33 7.85 -19.59
CA ARG A 475 5.18 8.03 -18.14
C ARG A 475 5.94 6.97 -17.35
N ALA A 476 5.86 5.71 -17.74
CA ALA A 476 6.60 4.63 -17.08
C ALA A 476 8.13 4.84 -17.13
N ASN A 477 8.64 5.54 -18.14
CA ASN A 477 10.05 5.88 -18.27
C ASN A 477 10.49 7.08 -17.42
N LEU A 478 9.57 7.87 -16.85
CA LEU A 478 9.94 8.99 -16.00
C LEU A 478 10.69 8.48 -14.77
N PRO A 479 11.76 9.16 -14.34
CA PRO A 479 12.56 8.73 -13.19
C PRO A 479 11.75 8.55 -11.90
N GLU A 480 10.78 9.40 -11.67
CA GLU A 480 9.88 9.38 -10.52
C GLU A 480 8.90 8.19 -10.52
N ASN A 481 8.66 7.58 -11.68
CA ASN A 481 7.69 6.50 -11.83
C ASN A 481 8.33 5.11 -11.91
N LYS A 482 9.65 4.99 -11.78
CA LYS A 482 10.34 3.69 -11.92
C LYS A 482 9.97 2.65 -10.89
N SER A 483 9.53 3.07 -9.72
CA SER A 483 9.06 2.17 -8.67
C SER A 483 7.58 1.78 -8.79
N VAL A 484 6.83 2.41 -9.72
CA VAL A 484 5.41 2.16 -9.92
C VAL A 484 5.21 1.15 -11.05
N PRO A 485 4.42 0.07 -10.88
CA PRO A 485 4.10 -0.85 -11.95
C PRO A 485 3.11 -0.22 -12.94
N PHE A 486 3.36 -0.37 -14.24
CA PHE A 486 2.47 0.05 -15.30
C PHE A 486 1.91 -1.17 -16.05
N PHE A 487 0.61 -1.14 -16.40
CA PHE A 487 -0.05 -2.28 -17.02
C PHE A 487 -0.65 -1.94 -18.38
N ILE A 488 -0.38 -2.77 -19.37
CA ILE A 488 -1.07 -2.79 -20.68
C ILE A 488 -1.85 -4.11 -20.75
N ILE A 489 -3.15 -4.03 -20.84
CA ILE A 489 -4.04 -5.18 -21.00
C ILE A 489 -4.55 -5.17 -22.45
N LEU A 490 -4.10 -6.13 -23.24
CA LEU A 490 -4.52 -6.32 -24.62
C LEU A 490 -5.65 -7.35 -24.67
N ASP A 491 -6.86 -6.87 -24.85
CA ASP A 491 -8.03 -7.74 -24.91
C ASP A 491 -8.18 -8.35 -26.31
N GLU A 492 -8.46 -9.64 -26.36
CA GLU A 492 -8.51 -10.45 -27.60
C GLU A 492 -7.21 -10.35 -28.42
N MET A 493 -6.06 -10.48 -27.76
CA MET A 493 -4.76 -10.26 -28.33
C MET A 493 -4.48 -11.01 -29.64
N ASN A 494 -5.10 -12.18 -29.83
CA ASN A 494 -4.96 -13.02 -31.02
C ASN A 494 -5.99 -12.76 -32.15
N LEU A 495 -6.76 -11.67 -32.06
CA LEU A 495 -7.67 -11.24 -33.12
C LEU A 495 -6.89 -10.77 -34.37
N SER A 496 -5.63 -10.38 -34.21
CA SER A 496 -4.68 -10.14 -35.28
C SER A 496 -3.36 -10.87 -35.04
N HIS A 497 -2.46 -10.83 -36.01
CA HIS A 497 -1.14 -11.50 -35.93
C HIS A 497 -0.22 -10.77 -34.93
N VAL A 498 -0.11 -11.30 -33.72
CA VAL A 498 0.68 -10.71 -32.62
C VAL A 498 2.13 -10.46 -33.02
N GLU A 499 2.75 -11.38 -33.71
CA GLU A 499 4.14 -11.26 -34.17
C GLU A 499 4.37 -10.13 -35.17
N ARG A 500 3.34 -9.48 -35.71
CA ARG A 500 3.46 -8.32 -36.57
C ARG A 500 3.34 -7.02 -35.81
N TYR A 501 2.19 -6.82 -35.14
CA TYR A 501 1.94 -5.55 -34.47
C TYR A 501 2.70 -5.40 -33.14
N PHE A 502 3.12 -6.53 -32.54
CA PHE A 502 3.81 -6.56 -31.25
C PHE A 502 5.30 -6.95 -31.36
N ALA A 503 5.85 -7.01 -32.57
CA ALA A 503 7.23 -7.47 -32.83
C ALA A 503 8.30 -6.69 -32.08
N ASP A 504 8.16 -5.37 -32.03
CA ASP A 504 9.12 -4.49 -31.37
C ASP A 504 9.11 -4.72 -29.84
N PHE A 505 7.93 -4.85 -29.24
CA PHE A 505 7.80 -5.19 -27.83
C PHE A 505 8.45 -6.53 -27.49
N LEU A 506 8.19 -7.56 -28.30
CA LEU A 506 8.80 -8.88 -28.11
C LEU A 506 10.33 -8.81 -28.12
N SER A 507 10.92 -7.97 -28.98
CA SER A 507 12.36 -7.78 -29.08
C SER A 507 12.91 -6.99 -27.86
N HIS A 508 12.25 -5.91 -27.47
CA HIS A 508 12.70 -5.04 -26.39
C HIS A 508 12.53 -5.68 -25.00
N MET A 509 11.53 -6.54 -24.79
CA MET A 509 11.41 -7.35 -23.58
C MET A 509 12.61 -8.27 -23.33
N GLU A 510 13.30 -8.67 -24.38
CA GLU A 510 14.52 -9.49 -24.28
C GLU A 510 15.78 -8.67 -24.06
N THR A 511 15.80 -7.47 -24.61
CA THR A 511 16.97 -6.58 -24.61
C THR A 511 16.48 -5.19 -24.23
N PRO A 512 16.31 -4.90 -22.93
CA PRO A 512 15.75 -3.64 -22.46
C PRO A 512 16.55 -2.40 -22.86
N ASP A 513 17.84 -2.57 -23.14
CA ASP A 513 18.73 -1.50 -23.62
C ASP A 513 18.44 -1.05 -25.06
N LEU A 514 17.66 -1.81 -25.81
CA LEU A 514 17.25 -1.41 -27.15
C LEU A 514 16.40 -0.15 -27.12
N ILE A 515 16.60 0.68 -28.14
CA ILE A 515 15.83 1.92 -28.31
C ILE A 515 14.80 1.65 -29.41
N PHE A 516 13.53 2.05 -29.15
CA PHE A 516 12.52 2.03 -30.19
C PHE A 516 12.91 3.02 -31.30
N VAL A 517 13.04 2.55 -32.54
CA VAL A 517 13.31 3.41 -33.68
C VAL A 517 11.98 3.85 -34.26
N LEU A 518 11.59 5.08 -33.97
CA LEU A 518 10.33 5.66 -34.40
C LEU A 518 10.61 6.88 -35.29
N ASP A 519 10.29 6.79 -36.59
CA ASP A 519 10.52 7.89 -37.52
C ASP A 519 9.73 9.15 -37.11
N GLY A 520 10.46 10.26 -36.96
CA GLY A 520 9.86 11.55 -36.57
C GLY A 520 9.47 11.68 -35.06
N TYR A 521 9.77 10.69 -34.27
CA TYR A 521 9.56 10.80 -32.80
C TYR A 521 10.63 11.72 -32.16
N PRO A 522 10.23 12.69 -31.30
CA PRO A 522 11.14 13.74 -30.84
C PRO A 522 12.05 13.34 -29.68
N GLY A 523 12.24 12.05 -29.40
CA GLY A 523 13.00 11.62 -28.23
C GLY A 523 13.61 10.23 -28.38
N VAL A 524 14.12 9.73 -27.27
CA VAL A 524 14.61 8.35 -27.13
C VAL A 524 13.63 7.59 -26.27
N LEU A 525 13.03 6.53 -26.79
CA LEU A 525 12.12 5.67 -26.09
C LEU A 525 12.77 4.31 -25.83
N ARG A 526 12.69 3.83 -24.59
CA ARG A 526 13.11 2.49 -24.18
C ARG A 526 11.92 1.71 -23.64
N TYR A 527 12.04 0.40 -23.62
CA TYR A 527 11.08 -0.45 -22.93
C TYR A 527 11.26 -0.26 -21.41
N PRO A 528 10.21 0.19 -20.67
CA PRO A 528 10.34 0.39 -19.23
C PRO A 528 10.38 -0.96 -18.50
N GLU A 529 11.27 -1.11 -17.53
CA GLU A 529 11.39 -2.36 -16.74
C GLU A 529 10.16 -2.61 -15.85
N ASN A 530 9.44 -1.56 -15.47
CA ASN A 530 8.22 -1.59 -14.65
C ASN A 530 6.93 -1.71 -15.49
N LEU A 531 7.02 -2.09 -16.77
CA LEU A 531 5.87 -2.28 -17.64
C LEU A 531 5.47 -3.75 -17.71
N PHE A 532 4.22 -4.05 -17.34
CA PHE A 532 3.61 -5.37 -17.41
C PHE A 532 2.60 -5.43 -18.55
N VAL A 533 2.67 -6.48 -19.36
CA VAL A 533 1.73 -6.71 -20.45
C VAL A 533 0.91 -7.97 -20.18
N VAL A 534 -0.39 -7.86 -20.30
CA VAL A 534 -1.32 -8.98 -20.15
C VAL A 534 -2.13 -9.09 -21.45
N GLY A 535 -2.04 -10.23 -22.12
CA GLY A 535 -2.89 -10.55 -23.27
C GLY A 535 -4.02 -11.49 -22.87
N THR A 536 -5.25 -11.21 -23.29
CA THR A 536 -6.34 -12.18 -23.18
C THR A 536 -6.61 -12.86 -24.51
N VAL A 537 -7.01 -14.13 -24.48
CA VAL A 537 -7.19 -14.98 -25.66
C VAL A 537 -8.43 -15.84 -25.50
N ASN A 538 -9.32 -15.81 -26.50
CA ASN A 538 -10.47 -16.69 -26.59
C ASN A 538 -10.11 -17.92 -27.44
N ILE A 539 -10.26 -19.14 -26.86
CA ILE A 539 -9.90 -20.41 -27.52
C ILE A 539 -11.03 -20.92 -28.42
N ASP A 540 -12.26 -20.50 -28.13
CA ASP A 540 -13.51 -20.91 -28.81
C ASP A 540 -13.81 -20.14 -30.12
N GLU A 541 -12.99 -19.14 -30.44
CA GLU A 541 -13.15 -18.33 -31.64
C GLU A 541 -12.12 -18.71 -32.73
N THR A 542 -12.44 -18.44 -34.00
CA THR A 542 -11.53 -18.63 -35.14
C THR A 542 -10.50 -17.50 -35.18
N THR A 543 -9.50 -17.58 -34.30
CA THR A 543 -8.46 -16.60 -34.11
C THR A 543 -7.09 -17.15 -34.53
N TYR A 544 -6.09 -16.27 -34.65
CA TYR A 544 -4.74 -16.67 -35.04
C TYR A 544 -4.03 -17.43 -33.92
N MET A 545 -3.36 -18.52 -34.24
CA MET A 545 -2.46 -19.22 -33.33
C MET A 545 -1.20 -18.38 -33.06
N PHE A 546 -0.72 -18.43 -31.84
CA PHE A 546 0.56 -17.79 -31.49
C PHE A 546 1.76 -18.51 -32.12
N SER A 547 2.67 -17.72 -32.63
CA SER A 547 3.98 -18.25 -33.04
C SER A 547 4.80 -18.66 -31.80
N PRO A 548 5.76 -19.58 -31.97
CA PRO A 548 6.69 -19.93 -30.88
C PRO A 548 7.44 -18.73 -30.31
N LYS A 549 7.66 -17.67 -31.08
CA LYS A 549 8.28 -16.42 -30.62
C LYS A 549 7.49 -15.70 -29.55
N VAL A 550 6.18 -15.74 -29.62
CA VAL A 550 5.28 -15.15 -28.61
C VAL A 550 5.24 -16.01 -27.36
N LEU A 551 5.03 -17.33 -27.54
CA LEU A 551 4.91 -18.28 -26.42
C LEU A 551 6.21 -18.40 -25.59
N ASP A 552 7.36 -18.27 -26.21
CA ASP A 552 8.66 -18.24 -25.52
C ASP A 552 8.79 -17.02 -24.59
N ARG A 553 8.11 -15.92 -24.91
CA ARG A 553 8.22 -14.65 -24.19
C ARG A 553 7.12 -14.40 -23.19
N ALA A 554 6.09 -15.21 -23.18
CA ALA A 554 4.97 -15.11 -22.26
C ALA A 554 4.94 -16.26 -21.23
N ASN A 555 4.31 -16.04 -20.09
CA ASN A 555 3.75 -17.10 -19.27
C ASN A 555 2.30 -17.33 -19.71
N VAL A 556 1.97 -18.54 -20.11
CA VAL A 556 0.63 -18.87 -20.61
C VAL A 556 -0.19 -19.54 -19.52
N ILE A 557 -1.31 -18.96 -19.16
CA ILE A 557 -2.20 -19.46 -18.11
C ILE A 557 -3.56 -19.77 -18.71
N GLU A 558 -4.01 -21.02 -18.63
CA GLU A 558 -5.37 -21.40 -19.01
C GLU A 558 -6.33 -21.04 -17.87
N PHE A 559 -7.27 -20.15 -18.16
CA PHE A 559 -8.29 -19.73 -17.23
C PHE A 559 -9.47 -20.69 -17.28
N LYS A 560 -9.71 -21.37 -16.17
CA LYS A 560 -10.89 -22.20 -15.95
C LYS A 560 -11.59 -21.70 -14.70
N PRO A 561 -12.84 -21.22 -14.83
CA PRO A 561 -13.60 -20.85 -13.64
C PRO A 561 -13.91 -22.12 -12.82
N GLU A 562 -13.88 -21.96 -11.50
CA GLU A 562 -14.26 -23.01 -10.58
C GLU A 562 -15.78 -23.24 -10.67
N GLU A 563 -16.22 -24.50 -10.73
CA GLU A 563 -17.64 -24.87 -10.87
C GLU A 563 -18.52 -24.21 -9.80
N ASN A 564 -18.07 -24.26 -8.55
CA ASN A 564 -18.79 -23.65 -7.43
C ASN A 564 -18.94 -22.14 -7.60
N SER A 565 -17.89 -21.44 -8.03
CA SER A 565 -17.95 -19.99 -8.28
C SER A 565 -18.93 -19.61 -9.37
N VAL A 566 -19.07 -20.44 -10.42
CA VAL A 566 -20.04 -20.20 -11.49
C VAL A 566 -21.45 -20.44 -11.00
N LEU A 567 -21.68 -21.53 -10.22
CA LEU A 567 -23.00 -21.90 -9.73
C LEU A 567 -23.47 -20.96 -8.61
N ASP A 568 -22.59 -20.46 -7.80
CA ASP A 568 -22.90 -19.48 -6.75
C ASP A 568 -23.52 -18.18 -7.30
N LEU A 569 -23.22 -17.82 -8.56
CA LEU A 569 -23.83 -16.66 -9.21
C LEU A 569 -25.36 -16.77 -9.40
N PHE A 570 -25.93 -17.98 -9.34
CA PHE A 570 -27.37 -18.14 -9.35
C PHE A 570 -28.05 -17.72 -8.04
N VAL A 571 -27.31 -17.83 -6.92
CA VAL A 571 -27.80 -17.51 -5.57
C VAL A 571 -27.35 -16.10 -5.18
N ASN A 572 -26.10 -15.78 -5.46
CA ASN A 572 -25.47 -14.49 -5.19
C ASN A 572 -25.04 -13.90 -6.54
N PRO A 573 -25.93 -13.15 -7.25
CA PRO A 573 -25.52 -12.49 -8.48
C PRO A 573 -24.32 -11.61 -8.16
N ALA A 574 -23.21 -11.86 -8.86
CA ALA A 574 -21.98 -11.14 -8.65
C ALA A 574 -22.24 -9.64 -8.75
N ASP A 575 -22.14 -8.97 -7.65
CA ASP A 575 -22.05 -7.53 -7.65
C ASP A 575 -20.86 -7.15 -8.52
N ASN A 576 -21.04 -6.10 -9.31
CA ASN A 576 -19.92 -5.39 -9.92
C ASN A 576 -19.15 -4.72 -8.78
N GLU A 577 -18.51 -5.53 -7.95
CA GLU A 577 -17.65 -5.02 -6.90
C GLU A 577 -16.52 -4.23 -7.57
N ASN A 578 -16.63 -2.93 -7.46
CA ASN A 578 -15.50 -2.05 -7.74
C ASN A 578 -14.39 -2.46 -6.77
N ILE A 579 -13.21 -2.71 -7.29
CA ILE A 579 -12.04 -2.89 -6.44
C ILE A 579 -11.59 -1.52 -5.99
N ASN A 580 -11.45 -1.36 -4.68
CA ASN A 580 -10.77 -0.19 -4.15
C ASN A 580 -9.27 -0.36 -4.43
N PRO A 581 -8.58 0.69 -4.85
CA PRO A 581 -7.13 0.69 -4.91
C PRO A 581 -6.54 0.22 -3.59
N ALA A 582 -5.39 -0.43 -3.67
CA ALA A 582 -4.64 -0.84 -2.49
C ALA A 582 -4.17 0.37 -1.69
N SER A 583 -3.72 0.12 -0.46
CA SER A 583 -3.05 1.14 0.34
C SER A 583 -1.79 1.68 -0.38
N ASP A 584 -1.45 2.93 -0.11
CA ASP A 584 -0.24 3.56 -0.64
C ASP A 584 1.00 2.67 -0.38
N GLY A 585 1.88 2.59 -1.36
CA GLY A 585 3.08 1.76 -1.31
C GLY A 585 2.88 0.28 -1.69
N THR A 586 1.64 -0.20 -1.83
CA THR A 586 1.42 -1.60 -2.25
C THR A 586 1.84 -1.84 -3.71
N ALA A 587 1.60 -0.88 -4.59
CA ALA A 587 2.03 -0.93 -5.98
C ALA A 587 3.56 -0.94 -6.07
N GLU A 588 4.22 -0.09 -5.34
CA GLU A 588 5.67 0.01 -5.26
C GLU A 588 6.29 -1.27 -4.64
N ALA A 589 5.66 -1.83 -3.61
CA ALA A 589 6.09 -3.10 -3.02
C ALA A 589 5.99 -4.27 -4.02
N PHE A 590 4.93 -4.30 -4.84
CA PHE A 590 4.79 -5.27 -5.92
C PHE A 590 5.92 -5.12 -6.96
N GLU A 591 6.19 -3.89 -7.46
CA GLU A 591 7.26 -3.64 -8.43
C GLU A 591 8.63 -3.97 -7.84
N LYS A 592 8.90 -3.59 -6.60
CA LYS A 592 10.14 -3.92 -5.90
C LYS A 592 10.36 -5.44 -5.82
N MET A 593 9.32 -6.19 -5.45
CA MET A 593 9.39 -7.66 -5.43
C MET A 593 9.66 -8.23 -6.83
N ALA A 594 8.94 -7.75 -7.83
CA ALA A 594 9.12 -8.17 -9.22
C ALA A 594 10.55 -7.89 -9.73
N ALA A 595 11.09 -6.71 -9.44
CA ALA A 595 12.45 -6.33 -9.80
C ALA A 595 13.52 -7.22 -9.13
N LEU A 596 13.36 -7.53 -7.84
CA LEU A 596 14.26 -8.43 -7.09
C LEU A 596 14.25 -9.86 -7.66
N ILE A 597 13.06 -10.39 -7.95
CA ILE A 597 12.88 -11.72 -8.53
C ILE A 597 13.51 -11.78 -9.93
N ARG A 598 13.25 -10.80 -10.77
CA ARG A 598 13.83 -10.71 -12.14
C ARG A 598 15.34 -10.55 -12.13
N ALA A 599 15.89 -9.86 -11.12
CA ALA A 599 17.33 -9.75 -10.90
C ALA A 599 17.98 -11.03 -10.34
N GLY A 600 17.19 -12.08 -10.05
CA GLY A 600 17.68 -13.33 -9.49
C GLY A 600 18.09 -13.25 -8.01
N LYS A 601 17.68 -12.21 -7.31
CA LYS A 601 17.95 -11.98 -5.89
C LYS A 601 16.82 -12.57 -5.03
N SER A 602 16.80 -13.88 -4.89
CA SER A 602 15.82 -14.58 -4.03
C SER A 602 16.54 -15.53 -3.09
N ASN A 603 15.94 -15.75 -1.91
CA ASN A 603 16.46 -16.60 -0.84
C ASN A 603 15.96 -18.06 -0.99
N LEU A 604 16.12 -18.65 -2.17
CA LEU A 604 15.75 -20.05 -2.38
C LEU A 604 16.73 -21.00 -1.71
N ASP A 605 16.21 -22.02 -1.06
CA ASP A 605 17.00 -23.11 -0.48
C ASP A 605 17.74 -23.89 -1.58
N VAL A 606 19.00 -24.25 -1.31
CA VAL A 606 19.85 -25.01 -2.25
C VAL A 606 19.27 -26.41 -2.48
N ASP A 607 18.75 -27.08 -1.47
CA ASP A 607 18.17 -28.42 -1.59
C ASP A 607 16.95 -28.42 -2.50
N MET A 608 16.10 -27.39 -2.39
CA MET A 608 14.96 -27.15 -3.27
C MET A 608 15.39 -26.93 -4.74
N LEU A 609 16.47 -26.21 -4.94
CA LEU A 609 17.03 -26.00 -6.29
C LEU A 609 17.58 -27.29 -6.90
N VAL A 610 18.18 -28.18 -6.11
CA VAL A 610 18.67 -29.49 -6.55
C VAL A 610 17.49 -30.39 -6.91
N GLU A 611 16.43 -30.38 -6.14
CA GLU A 611 15.25 -31.20 -6.39
C GLU A 611 14.52 -30.77 -7.69
N ILE A 612 14.25 -29.45 -7.87
CA ILE A 612 13.65 -28.94 -9.10
C ILE A 612 14.52 -29.25 -10.32
N GLN A 613 15.85 -29.13 -10.19
CA GLN A 613 16.79 -29.50 -11.26
C GLN A 613 16.65 -30.97 -11.63
N SER A 614 16.50 -31.86 -10.67
CA SER A 614 16.35 -33.31 -10.93
C SER A 614 15.08 -33.60 -11.73
N VAL A 615 13.95 -33.01 -11.37
CA VAL A 615 12.67 -33.20 -12.09
C VAL A 615 12.75 -32.62 -13.50
N PHE A 616 13.22 -31.37 -13.62
CA PHE A 616 13.32 -30.72 -14.94
C PHE A 616 14.37 -31.37 -15.87
N LYS A 617 15.39 -32.02 -15.33
CA LYS A 617 16.30 -32.83 -16.11
C LYS A 617 15.56 -34.00 -16.80
N ARG A 618 14.69 -34.70 -16.06
CA ARG A 618 13.87 -35.78 -16.63
C ARG A 618 12.88 -35.28 -17.65
N ILE A 619 12.23 -34.13 -17.40
CA ILE A 619 11.36 -33.49 -18.39
C ILE A 619 12.15 -33.16 -19.65
N TYR A 620 13.36 -32.61 -19.51
CA TYR A 620 14.22 -32.26 -20.62
C TYR A 620 14.56 -33.48 -21.47
N GLU A 621 14.98 -34.59 -20.86
CA GLU A 621 15.30 -35.85 -21.53
C GLU A 621 14.12 -36.44 -22.34
N ILE A 622 12.90 -36.20 -21.88
CA ILE A 622 11.66 -36.63 -22.56
C ILE A 622 11.37 -35.73 -23.76
N VAL A 623 11.39 -34.40 -23.58
CA VAL A 623 11.00 -33.44 -24.64
C VAL A 623 12.05 -33.33 -25.72
N GLU A 624 13.36 -33.53 -25.41
CA GLU A 624 14.47 -33.50 -26.33
C GLU A 624 14.33 -34.59 -27.44
N LYS A 625 13.88 -35.79 -27.10
CA LYS A 625 13.64 -36.88 -28.03
C LYS A 625 12.68 -36.53 -29.16
N SER A 626 11.81 -35.55 -28.93
CA SER A 626 10.79 -35.12 -29.89
C SER A 626 11.07 -33.70 -30.46
N GLY A 627 12.25 -33.12 -30.15
CA GLY A 627 12.65 -31.79 -30.63
C GLY A 627 11.95 -30.62 -29.98
N TYR A 628 11.46 -30.80 -28.72
CA TYR A 628 10.83 -29.76 -27.92
C TYR A 628 11.69 -29.33 -26.73
N GLU A 629 13.01 -29.50 -26.83
CA GLU A 629 13.94 -29.10 -25.78
C GLU A 629 13.81 -27.61 -25.46
N PHE A 630 14.03 -27.29 -24.21
CA PHE A 630 14.01 -25.90 -23.74
C PHE A 630 15.43 -25.40 -23.39
N ALA A 631 15.65 -24.09 -23.57
CA ALA A 631 16.95 -23.47 -23.41
C ALA A 631 17.08 -22.66 -22.10
N TYR A 632 18.24 -22.01 -21.93
CA TYR A 632 18.64 -21.23 -20.76
C TYR A 632 17.59 -20.22 -20.28
N ARG A 633 16.87 -19.56 -21.20
CA ARG A 633 15.80 -18.62 -20.88
C ARG A 633 14.70 -19.30 -20.08
N THR A 634 14.18 -20.42 -20.57
CA THR A 634 13.11 -21.17 -19.91
C THR A 634 13.50 -21.58 -18.50
N VAL A 635 14.73 -22.05 -18.30
CA VAL A 635 15.25 -22.42 -16.97
C VAL A 635 15.32 -21.21 -16.05
N ARG A 636 15.80 -20.06 -16.56
CA ARG A 636 15.84 -18.80 -15.78
C ARG A 636 14.43 -18.35 -15.35
N GLU A 637 13.46 -18.41 -16.27
CA GLU A 637 12.08 -18.01 -16.00
C GLU A 637 11.37 -18.97 -15.04
N ILE A 638 11.62 -20.28 -15.14
CA ILE A 638 11.15 -21.26 -14.15
C ILE A 638 11.71 -20.94 -12.77
N ARG A 639 13.00 -20.61 -12.68
CA ARG A 639 13.62 -20.22 -11.41
C ARG A 639 13.02 -18.92 -10.85
N GLN A 640 12.75 -17.93 -11.71
CA GLN A 640 12.08 -16.67 -11.30
C GLN A 640 10.67 -16.92 -10.80
N TYR A 641 9.91 -17.81 -11.45
CA TYR A 641 8.59 -18.20 -11.01
C TYR A 641 8.61 -18.92 -9.67
N LEU A 642 9.55 -19.85 -9.49
CA LEU A 642 9.78 -20.54 -8.20
C LEU A 642 10.09 -19.51 -7.11
N SER A 643 10.93 -18.51 -7.42
CA SER A 643 11.25 -17.43 -6.49
C SER A 643 10.00 -16.61 -6.13
N ALA A 644 9.18 -16.27 -7.12
CA ALA A 644 7.93 -15.54 -6.88
C ALA A 644 6.96 -16.32 -5.98
N ALA A 645 6.80 -17.61 -6.25
CA ALA A 645 5.95 -18.47 -5.44
C ALA A 645 6.47 -18.61 -4.01
N TYR A 646 7.79 -18.78 -3.86
CA TYR A 646 8.43 -18.90 -2.55
C TYR A 646 8.32 -17.60 -1.75
N GLU A 647 8.63 -16.45 -2.35
CA GLU A 647 8.54 -15.16 -1.64
C GLU A 647 7.10 -14.83 -1.21
N LEU A 648 6.10 -15.15 -2.04
CA LEU A 648 4.68 -14.94 -1.71
C LEU A 648 4.13 -15.92 -0.66
N THR A 649 4.78 -17.07 -0.43
CA THR A 649 4.38 -18.02 0.61
C THR A 649 4.84 -17.49 1.95
N GLU A 650 3.91 -17.08 2.82
CA GLU A 650 4.23 -16.50 4.13
C GLU A 650 4.81 -17.54 5.09
N ASP A 651 4.16 -18.68 5.21
CA ASP A 651 4.67 -19.83 5.98
C ASP A 651 5.48 -20.75 5.05
N LYS A 652 6.79 -20.67 5.12
CA LYS A 652 7.72 -21.43 4.26
C LYS A 652 7.63 -22.95 4.46
N GLU A 653 7.10 -23.42 5.59
CA GLU A 653 6.87 -24.86 5.84
C GLU A 653 5.70 -25.41 5.00
N THR A 654 4.80 -24.53 4.55
CA THR A 654 3.66 -24.91 3.71
C THR A 654 3.95 -24.83 2.21
N PHE A 655 5.19 -24.49 1.83
CA PHE A 655 5.56 -24.33 0.43
C PHE A 655 5.57 -25.68 -0.30
N ASP A 656 4.73 -25.80 -1.33
CA ASP A 656 4.59 -27.01 -2.15
C ASP A 656 5.37 -26.90 -3.46
N LEU A 657 6.60 -27.40 -3.46
CA LEU A 657 7.50 -27.40 -4.61
C LEU A 657 6.90 -28.11 -5.84
N TYR A 658 6.26 -29.26 -5.63
CA TYR A 658 5.70 -30.05 -6.74
C TYR A 658 4.50 -29.37 -7.39
N SER A 659 3.69 -28.66 -6.64
CA SER A 659 2.65 -27.80 -7.20
C SER A 659 3.21 -26.72 -8.10
N ILE A 660 4.35 -26.11 -7.76
CA ILE A 660 5.03 -25.09 -8.58
C ILE A 660 5.68 -25.73 -9.81
N ILE A 661 6.26 -26.92 -9.71
CA ILE A 661 6.76 -27.68 -10.87
C ILE A 661 5.63 -27.98 -11.84
N ASP A 662 4.47 -28.43 -11.37
CA ASP A 662 3.30 -28.70 -12.20
C ASP A 662 2.82 -27.44 -12.94
N GLU A 663 2.75 -26.32 -12.23
CA GLU A 663 2.40 -25.04 -12.85
C GLU A 663 3.40 -24.60 -13.92
N GLN A 664 4.69 -24.84 -13.73
CA GLN A 664 5.69 -24.47 -14.74
C GLN A 664 5.71 -25.44 -15.93
N LEU A 665 5.43 -26.71 -15.71
CA LEU A 665 5.27 -27.67 -16.81
C LEU A 665 4.10 -27.26 -17.72
N ILE A 666 2.95 -26.91 -17.14
CA ILE A 666 1.76 -26.51 -17.89
C ILE A 666 1.90 -25.12 -18.53
N GLN A 667 2.66 -24.18 -17.94
CA GLN A 667 2.76 -22.80 -18.42
C GLN A 667 3.89 -22.59 -19.44
N LYS A 668 4.97 -23.33 -19.34
CA LYS A 668 6.21 -23.08 -20.12
C LYS A 668 6.60 -24.17 -21.09
N ILE A 669 6.22 -25.41 -20.79
CA ILE A 669 6.63 -26.57 -21.62
C ILE A 669 5.48 -27.03 -22.52
N LEU A 670 4.34 -27.37 -21.91
CA LEU A 670 3.18 -27.88 -22.67
C LEU A 670 2.66 -26.93 -23.77
N PRO A 671 2.67 -25.58 -23.62
CA PRO A 671 2.19 -24.67 -24.67
C PRO A 671 2.94 -24.76 -25.99
N LYS A 672 4.16 -25.25 -25.97
CA LYS A 672 5.02 -25.43 -27.17
C LYS A 672 4.75 -26.74 -27.89
N ILE A 673 4.10 -27.70 -27.23
CA ILE A 673 3.87 -29.04 -27.82
C ILE A 673 2.61 -29.02 -28.67
N HIS A 674 2.81 -29.29 -29.96
CA HIS A 674 1.73 -29.40 -30.94
C HIS A 674 2.16 -30.32 -32.09
N GLY A 675 1.24 -31.03 -32.67
CA GLY A 675 1.54 -31.93 -33.79
C GLY A 675 0.54 -33.05 -33.94
N ASN A 676 0.86 -33.96 -34.84
CA ASN A 676 0.06 -35.16 -35.08
C ASN A 676 0.47 -36.32 -34.15
N ASN A 677 -0.30 -37.41 -34.18
CA ASN A 677 -0.07 -38.55 -33.28
C ASN A 677 1.31 -39.20 -33.45
N LYS A 678 1.89 -39.19 -34.66
CA LYS A 678 3.25 -39.74 -34.91
C LYS A 678 4.34 -38.86 -34.28
N GLU A 679 4.11 -37.57 -34.24
CA GLU A 679 5.07 -36.59 -33.73
C GLU A 679 5.08 -36.49 -32.22
N ILE A 680 3.88 -36.40 -31.59
CA ILE A 680 3.76 -36.08 -30.17
C ILE A 680 3.07 -37.18 -29.36
N GLY A 681 2.55 -38.24 -29.95
CA GLY A 681 1.81 -39.30 -29.21
C GLY A 681 2.68 -39.94 -28.10
N GLY A 682 3.87 -40.42 -28.45
CA GLY A 682 4.82 -41.02 -27.53
C GLY A 682 5.31 -40.02 -26.46
N LEU A 683 5.55 -38.75 -26.87
CA LEU A 683 5.92 -37.67 -25.96
C LEU A 683 4.89 -37.44 -24.87
N LEU A 684 3.61 -37.36 -25.25
CA LEU A 684 2.51 -37.18 -24.29
C LEU A 684 2.30 -38.39 -23.38
N GLU A 685 2.64 -39.60 -23.83
CA GLU A 685 2.61 -40.81 -22.98
C GLU A 685 3.71 -40.76 -21.92
N GLU A 686 4.97 -40.47 -22.31
CA GLU A 686 6.10 -40.37 -21.39
C GLU A 686 5.91 -39.24 -20.37
N LEU A 687 5.46 -38.04 -20.81
CA LEU A 687 5.13 -36.91 -19.92
C LEU A 687 3.96 -37.24 -18.98
N GLY A 688 2.92 -37.92 -19.47
CA GLY A 688 1.80 -38.36 -18.67
C GLY A 688 2.22 -39.32 -17.53
N ALA A 689 3.13 -40.28 -17.84
CA ALA A 689 3.68 -41.18 -16.86
C ALA A 689 4.52 -40.43 -15.79
N LEU A 690 5.33 -39.47 -16.21
CA LEU A 690 6.09 -38.59 -15.30
C LEU A 690 5.16 -37.81 -14.40
N CYS A 691 4.06 -37.27 -14.93
CA CYS A 691 3.08 -36.52 -14.12
C CYS A 691 2.40 -37.40 -13.06
N VAL A 692 2.22 -38.70 -13.31
CA VAL A 692 1.73 -39.64 -12.30
C VAL A 692 2.77 -39.89 -11.21
N GLU A 693 4.03 -40.10 -11.60
CA GLU A 693 5.14 -40.37 -10.69
C GLU A 693 5.38 -39.23 -9.70
N TYR A 694 5.35 -37.99 -10.16
CA TYR A 694 5.60 -36.78 -9.34
C TYR A 694 4.33 -36.12 -8.82
N ASN A 695 3.14 -36.71 -9.01
CA ASN A 695 1.85 -36.17 -8.61
C ASN A 695 1.61 -34.72 -9.12
N LEU A 696 1.67 -34.55 -10.46
CA LEU A 696 1.46 -33.29 -11.16
C LEU A 696 0.05 -33.25 -11.83
N PRO A 697 -1.01 -32.97 -11.08
CA PRO A 697 -2.40 -33.15 -11.53
C PRO A 697 -2.80 -32.20 -12.65
N LEU A 698 -2.33 -30.93 -12.66
CA LEU A 698 -2.71 -29.94 -13.68
C LEU A 698 -2.16 -30.33 -15.06
N SER A 699 -0.88 -30.67 -15.11
CA SER A 699 -0.22 -31.08 -16.34
C SER A 699 -0.78 -32.40 -16.84
N ARG A 700 -1.05 -33.34 -15.94
CA ARG A 700 -1.68 -34.62 -16.27
C ARG A 700 -3.04 -34.44 -16.93
N GLU A 701 -3.94 -33.62 -16.34
CA GLU A 701 -5.25 -33.33 -16.89
C GLU A 701 -5.14 -32.73 -18.32
N LYS A 702 -4.22 -31.80 -18.51
CA LYS A 702 -4.00 -31.18 -19.82
C LYS A 702 -3.47 -32.17 -20.85
N ILE A 703 -2.51 -33.00 -20.46
CA ILE A 703 -1.95 -34.06 -21.33
C ILE A 703 -3.06 -35.04 -21.77
N GLU A 704 -3.92 -35.49 -20.84
CA GLU A 704 -5.02 -36.38 -21.19
C GLU A 704 -6.03 -35.72 -22.16
N LYS A 705 -6.30 -34.42 -22.03
CA LYS A 705 -7.11 -33.67 -23.00
C LYS A 705 -6.43 -33.61 -24.39
N MET A 706 -5.12 -33.39 -24.43
CA MET A 706 -4.35 -33.39 -25.68
C MET A 706 -4.37 -34.77 -26.35
N LYS A 707 -4.20 -35.85 -25.59
CA LYS A 707 -4.36 -37.25 -26.07
C LYS A 707 -5.75 -37.51 -26.63
N GLY A 708 -6.80 -37.02 -25.95
CA GLY A 708 -8.17 -37.11 -26.44
C GLY A 708 -8.36 -36.43 -27.79
N LYS A 709 -7.82 -35.21 -27.96
CA LYS A 709 -7.82 -34.50 -29.25
C LYS A 709 -7.07 -35.29 -30.34
N LEU A 710 -5.89 -35.84 -30.01
CA LEU A 710 -5.11 -36.68 -30.94
C LEU A 710 -5.89 -37.91 -31.42
N ALA A 711 -6.62 -38.56 -30.53
CA ALA A 711 -7.45 -39.73 -30.87
C ALA A 711 -8.63 -39.36 -31.78
N GLN A 712 -9.23 -38.19 -31.59
CA GLN A 712 -10.42 -37.74 -32.34
C GLN A 712 -10.09 -37.10 -33.70
N ILE A 713 -9.14 -36.16 -33.73
CA ILE A 713 -8.87 -35.32 -34.89
C ILE A 713 -7.45 -35.46 -35.45
N GLN A 714 -6.63 -36.41 -34.93
CA GLN A 714 -5.27 -36.72 -35.30
C GLN A 714 -4.28 -35.54 -35.16
N TYR A 715 -4.66 -34.49 -34.48
CA TYR A 715 -3.84 -33.32 -34.18
C TYR A 715 -4.15 -32.78 -32.80
N ALA A 716 -3.15 -32.36 -32.08
CA ALA A 716 -3.33 -31.65 -30.81
C ALA A 716 -2.36 -30.49 -30.69
N SER A 717 -2.86 -29.44 -30.04
CA SER A 717 -2.07 -28.32 -29.51
C SER A 717 -2.56 -27.99 -28.11
N PHE A 718 -1.76 -27.22 -27.40
CA PHE A 718 -2.12 -26.77 -26.06
C PHE A 718 -3.30 -25.78 -26.11
N ILE A 719 -3.24 -24.84 -27.03
CA ILE A 719 -4.26 -23.80 -27.27
C ILE A 719 -5.21 -24.26 -28.37
#